data_1b24d0c7b2361c57982038c43896eb40
#
_entry.id   1b24d0c7b2361c57982038c43896eb40
#
_cell.length_a   1.000
_cell.length_b   1.000
_cell.length_c   1.000
_cell.angle_alpha   90.00
_cell.angle_beta   90.00
_cell.angle_gamma   90.00
#
_symmetry.space_group_name_H-M   'P 1'
#
loop_
_entity.id
_entity.type
_entity.pdbx_description
1 polymer ?
#
loop_
_entity_poly.entity_id
_entity_poly.type
_entity_poly.pdbx_seq_one_letter_code
_entity_poly.pdbx_strand_id
1 'polypeptide(L)'
;MRMTHGSSVDNSAGRAAAAAPVPPIRPRPFAAAFTVICAAALTLALPLAAPTLNALSVGGLPFGYYLAAQGGLLLVALLGLWLSGPWNRTALSQRFSAFLASLTACGSWLTAGTIFTLTGALFVYGHDGLPLYLGLSAGLLVSLIFIAPALDRVGALHIDELLGRVTASRFAAAAAGLGMAAGISILVSIELEVAGLSLAAAADQRQLQPFEIVAFAATAAAVCSLLPGRGLWYALIAMAMIVLMALVWALLWGNSGREPLGLIPQLAYGQALSELTATERALLVEGLGDPLSMPPFGRPFVQISQLNFLALTVSMLLGAAVLPHMLWRRRTAAARAADVTLSRRDTFPSRHKAAFALVVTAIVLTALPAAAVFTKLDLYQKVASGLQYSAPPSWLQKATSAGFMRVCGKPSHGEEVPIESGAATPSEVGEASCGDPSGRLRIRDLAINPAAVVLLMPAFADFAAPLPRVFAVLFGLLAILAGAATLRMTVEVSTGWLRARTSEKPRTEVSLAARIPMTVAFAALAAYVVIGLQESPVTRLYWAFAVLGASLFPMAFLAAALPRVNGVALGLGGLAGLAACLYYVVGTTGVFAPQFATYWAQISDAPPWLLEELRELLQTCAAGAGDSESKQACTGATELGRELANWFGVDGRAGAVIGAPVGLLVAFVAALFTPSFWRRGS
;
A
#
# COMPACT_ATOMS: atom_id res chain seq x y z
N MET A 1 -6.22 -53.55 -57.31
CA MET A 1 -7.46 -52.85 -57.56
C MET A 1 -8.17 -52.61 -56.20
N ARG A 2 -7.96 -51.48 -55.55
CA ARG A 2 -8.68 -51.05 -54.34
C ARG A 2 -8.95 -49.57 -54.51
N MET A 3 -10.23 -49.26 -54.66
CA MET A 3 -10.74 -47.88 -54.76
C MET A 3 -10.67 -47.20 -53.38
N THR A 4 -10.00 -46.08 -53.29
CA THR A 4 -9.99 -45.20 -52.13
C THR A 4 -11.11 -44.17 -52.30
N HIS A 5 -12.13 -44.29 -51.46
CA HIS A 5 -13.16 -43.24 -51.30
C HIS A 5 -12.52 -42.01 -50.63
N GLY A 6 -12.43 -40.92 -51.37
CA GLY A 6 -12.11 -39.62 -50.84
C GLY A 6 -13.34 -39.07 -50.10
N SER A 7 -13.26 -39.00 -48.79
CA SER A 7 -14.21 -38.19 -47.97
C SER A 7 -13.83 -36.74 -48.07
N SER A 8 -14.61 -35.95 -48.80
CA SER A 8 -14.56 -34.49 -48.78
C SER A 8 -14.91 -34.04 -47.33
N VAL A 9 -13.89 -33.67 -46.58
CA VAL A 9 -14.08 -32.99 -45.30
C VAL A 9 -14.67 -31.62 -45.59
N ASP A 10 -15.89 -31.44 -45.17
CA ASP A 10 -16.68 -30.23 -45.31
C ASP A 10 -16.03 -29.08 -44.49
N ASN A 11 -15.33 -28.20 -45.17
CA ASN A 11 -14.58 -27.07 -44.60
C ASN A 11 -15.48 -25.89 -44.21
N SER A 12 -16.79 -26.13 -44.01
CA SER A 12 -17.77 -25.10 -43.67
C SER A 12 -17.90 -24.77 -42.18
N ALA A 13 -17.18 -25.51 -41.30
CA ALA A 13 -17.22 -25.26 -39.83
C ALA A 13 -16.26 -24.17 -39.34
N GLY A 14 -15.51 -23.52 -40.24
CA GLY A 14 -14.51 -22.48 -39.92
C GLY A 14 -15.04 -21.04 -39.83
N ARG A 15 -16.34 -20.83 -39.86
CA ARG A 15 -16.89 -19.51 -39.51
C ARG A 15 -16.77 -19.31 -38.02
N ALA A 16 -15.81 -18.48 -37.63
CA ALA A 16 -15.64 -17.97 -36.29
C ALA A 16 -17.01 -17.71 -35.66
N ALA A 17 -17.41 -18.53 -34.71
CA ALA A 17 -18.52 -18.24 -33.85
C ALA A 17 -18.19 -16.89 -33.20
N ALA A 18 -18.80 -15.82 -33.69
CA ALA A 18 -18.71 -14.51 -33.09
C ALA A 18 -19.03 -14.70 -31.61
N ALA A 19 -18.05 -14.46 -30.77
CA ALA A 19 -18.20 -14.70 -29.34
C ALA A 19 -19.47 -13.98 -28.88
N ALA A 20 -20.43 -14.74 -28.39
CA ALA A 20 -21.70 -14.21 -27.94
C ALA A 20 -21.43 -13.06 -26.98
N PRO A 21 -22.09 -11.91 -27.12
CA PRO A 21 -21.82 -10.73 -26.29
C PRO A 21 -21.95 -11.13 -24.81
N VAL A 22 -20.87 -10.91 -24.06
CA VAL A 22 -20.85 -11.21 -22.63
C VAL A 22 -21.97 -10.41 -21.96
N PRO A 23 -22.91 -11.07 -21.27
CA PRO A 23 -24.05 -10.39 -20.67
C PRO A 23 -23.56 -9.32 -19.69
N PRO A 24 -24.24 -8.15 -19.61
CA PRO A 24 -23.82 -7.03 -18.77
C PRO A 24 -23.65 -7.47 -17.31
N ILE A 25 -22.57 -7.00 -16.69
CA ILE A 25 -22.22 -7.28 -15.33
C ILE A 25 -23.10 -6.43 -14.42
N ARG A 26 -24.32 -6.90 -14.16
CA ARG A 26 -25.20 -6.22 -13.20
C ARG A 26 -25.06 -6.88 -11.84
N PRO A 27 -24.45 -6.20 -10.82
CA PRO A 27 -24.56 -6.64 -9.44
C PRO A 27 -26.06 -6.64 -9.05
N ARG A 28 -26.44 -7.44 -8.06
CA ARG A 28 -27.79 -7.34 -7.51
C ARG A 28 -27.99 -5.92 -7.00
N PRO A 29 -29.05 -5.18 -7.40
CA PRO A 29 -29.17 -3.75 -7.12
C PRO A 29 -29.11 -3.45 -5.62
N PHE A 30 -29.70 -4.29 -4.79
CA PHE A 30 -29.63 -4.14 -3.34
C PHE A 30 -28.19 -4.29 -2.80
N ALA A 31 -27.46 -5.31 -3.23
CA ALA A 31 -26.07 -5.50 -2.79
C ALA A 31 -25.16 -4.37 -3.26
N ALA A 32 -25.39 -3.83 -4.45
CA ALA A 32 -24.65 -2.69 -4.97
C ALA A 32 -24.93 -1.41 -4.16
N ALA A 33 -26.21 -1.09 -3.94
CA ALA A 33 -26.60 0.07 -3.15
C ALA A 33 -26.06 -0.03 -1.71
N PHE A 34 -26.23 -1.17 -1.08
CA PHE A 34 -25.74 -1.41 0.27
C PHE A 34 -24.21 -1.23 0.37
N THR A 35 -23.46 -1.72 -0.63
CA THR A 35 -22.00 -1.56 -0.67
C THR A 35 -21.59 -0.09 -0.78
N VAL A 36 -22.26 0.65 -1.66
CA VAL A 36 -21.99 2.08 -1.84
C VAL A 36 -22.26 2.83 -0.54
N ILE A 37 -23.37 2.50 0.15
CA ILE A 37 -23.70 3.09 1.45
C ILE A 37 -22.63 2.76 2.50
N CYS A 38 -22.22 1.48 2.61
CA CYS A 38 -21.18 1.09 3.56
C CYS A 38 -19.82 1.72 3.24
N ALA A 39 -19.44 1.77 1.95
CA ALA A 39 -18.20 2.42 1.54
C ALA A 39 -18.24 3.93 1.85
N ALA A 40 -19.35 4.61 1.56
CA ALA A 40 -19.53 6.02 1.88
C ALA A 40 -19.54 6.25 3.40
N ALA A 41 -20.16 5.37 4.17
CA ALA A 41 -20.14 5.46 5.64
C ALA A 41 -18.72 5.36 6.20
N LEU A 42 -17.92 4.41 5.69
CA LEU A 42 -16.53 4.23 6.13
C LEU A 42 -15.61 5.36 5.69
N THR A 43 -15.79 5.89 4.49
CA THR A 43 -14.87 6.90 3.94
C THR A 43 -15.24 8.33 4.23
N LEU A 44 -16.53 8.63 4.42
CA LEU A 44 -17.03 9.98 4.62
C LEU A 44 -17.64 10.17 6.00
N ALA A 45 -18.68 9.37 6.36
CA ALA A 45 -19.43 9.60 7.57
C ALA A 45 -18.61 9.34 8.83
N LEU A 46 -17.82 8.26 8.87
CA LEU A 46 -17.04 7.90 10.03
C LEU A 46 -15.92 8.91 10.34
N PRO A 47 -15.10 9.37 9.38
CA PRO A 47 -14.11 10.43 9.63
C PRO A 47 -14.74 11.74 10.05
N LEU A 48 -15.85 12.14 9.44
CA LEU A 48 -16.56 13.39 9.81
C LEU A 48 -17.16 13.32 11.22
N ALA A 49 -17.62 12.15 11.64
CA ALA A 49 -18.17 11.94 12.97
C ALA A 49 -17.11 11.63 14.04
N ALA A 50 -15.85 11.41 13.66
CA ALA A 50 -14.79 11.00 14.59
C ALA A 50 -14.63 11.94 15.79
N PRO A 51 -14.66 13.29 15.67
CA PRO A 51 -14.56 14.18 16.82
C PRO A 51 -15.66 13.96 17.85
N THR A 52 -16.90 13.76 17.41
CA THR A 52 -18.06 13.53 18.29
C THR A 52 -18.07 12.11 18.85
N LEU A 53 -17.73 11.12 18.04
CA LEU A 53 -17.64 9.72 18.47
C LEU A 53 -16.50 9.47 19.46
N ASN A 54 -15.40 10.21 19.37
CA ASN A 54 -14.29 10.12 20.30
C ASN A 54 -14.60 10.67 21.68
N ALA A 55 -15.70 11.43 21.85
CA ALA A 55 -16.19 11.82 23.16
C ALA A 55 -16.77 10.62 23.95
N LEU A 56 -17.15 9.54 23.24
CA LEU A 56 -17.58 8.30 23.84
C LEU A 56 -16.37 7.36 23.98
N SER A 57 -16.18 6.80 25.18
CA SER A 57 -15.13 5.81 25.42
C SER A 57 -15.72 4.41 25.66
N VAL A 58 -15.17 3.42 25.00
CA VAL A 58 -15.52 2.00 25.17
C VAL A 58 -14.25 1.23 25.57
N GLY A 59 -14.22 0.72 26.79
CA GLY A 59 -13.02 0.01 27.29
C GLY A 59 -11.76 0.88 27.33
N GLY A 60 -11.90 2.21 27.56
CA GLY A 60 -10.79 3.17 27.55
C GLY A 60 -10.37 3.68 26.16
N LEU A 61 -10.93 3.13 25.07
CA LEU A 61 -10.69 3.58 23.71
C LEU A 61 -11.68 4.67 23.30
N PRO A 62 -11.24 5.76 22.65
CA PRO A 62 -12.13 6.67 21.95
C PRO A 62 -12.91 5.87 20.89
N PHE A 63 -14.26 5.92 20.98
CA PHE A 63 -15.11 5.03 20.17
C PHE A 63 -14.91 5.25 18.65
N GLY A 64 -14.74 6.52 18.24
CA GLY A 64 -14.47 6.85 16.83
C GLY A 64 -13.15 6.25 16.34
N TYR A 65 -12.09 6.32 17.14
CA TYR A 65 -10.81 5.70 16.81
C TYR A 65 -10.93 4.17 16.67
N TYR A 66 -11.56 3.51 17.66
CA TYR A 66 -11.76 2.06 17.63
C TYR A 66 -12.58 1.59 16.43
N LEU A 67 -13.66 2.31 16.13
CA LEU A 67 -14.51 2.01 14.99
C LEU A 67 -13.77 2.16 13.65
N ALA A 68 -12.93 3.19 13.53
CA ALA A 68 -12.12 3.42 12.33
C ALA A 68 -10.96 2.43 12.20
N ALA A 69 -10.24 2.16 13.29
CA ALA A 69 -9.06 1.31 13.25
C ALA A 69 -9.38 -0.18 13.10
N GLN A 70 -10.47 -0.64 13.69
CA GLN A 70 -10.79 -2.08 13.78
C GLN A 70 -12.21 -2.40 13.35
N GLY A 71 -13.19 -1.59 13.76
CA GLY A 71 -14.61 -1.84 13.49
C GLY A 71 -14.93 -1.89 12.00
N GLY A 72 -14.32 -1.00 11.21
CA GLY A 72 -14.47 -0.99 9.75
C GLY A 72 -14.01 -2.28 9.09
N LEU A 73 -12.84 -2.79 9.47
CA LEU A 73 -12.28 -4.05 8.96
C LEU A 73 -13.14 -5.25 9.34
N LEU A 74 -13.58 -5.31 10.61
CA LEU A 74 -14.45 -6.39 11.10
C LEU A 74 -15.80 -6.37 10.38
N LEU A 75 -16.39 -5.19 10.20
CA LEU A 75 -17.63 -5.03 9.45
C LEU A 75 -17.48 -5.54 8.01
N VAL A 76 -16.42 -5.15 7.31
CA VAL A 76 -16.13 -5.59 5.94
C VAL A 76 -15.93 -7.11 5.88
N ALA A 77 -15.24 -7.70 6.86
CA ALA A 77 -15.05 -9.13 6.94
C ALA A 77 -16.38 -9.88 7.14
N LEU A 78 -17.24 -9.41 8.05
CA LEU A 78 -18.58 -9.98 8.29
C LEU A 78 -19.49 -9.85 7.07
N LEU A 79 -19.50 -8.67 6.44
CA LEU A 79 -20.25 -8.45 5.20
C LEU A 79 -19.73 -9.32 4.06
N GLY A 80 -18.42 -9.50 3.94
CA GLY A 80 -17.81 -10.40 2.98
C GLY A 80 -18.27 -11.84 3.16
N LEU A 81 -18.31 -12.35 4.39
CA LEU A 81 -18.83 -13.67 4.72
C LEU A 81 -20.30 -13.80 4.37
N TRP A 82 -21.12 -12.83 4.77
CA TRP A 82 -22.56 -12.85 4.49
C TRP A 82 -22.86 -12.83 2.98
N LEU A 83 -22.18 -11.98 2.22
CA LEU A 83 -22.35 -11.84 0.77
C LEU A 83 -21.80 -13.04 -0.02
N SER A 84 -20.88 -13.81 0.55
CA SER A 84 -20.35 -15.02 -0.11
C SER A 84 -21.38 -16.13 -0.25
N GLY A 85 -22.41 -16.13 0.61
CA GLY A 85 -23.50 -17.12 0.60
C GLY A 85 -23.16 -18.44 1.31
N PRO A 86 -24.08 -19.42 1.33
CA PRO A 86 -23.93 -20.62 2.12
C PRO A 86 -22.82 -21.54 1.63
N TRP A 87 -21.95 -21.95 2.54
CA TRP A 87 -20.80 -22.86 2.31
C TRP A 87 -21.20 -24.36 2.37
N ASN A 88 -22.48 -24.66 2.64
CA ASN A 88 -22.91 -26.00 3.03
C ASN A 88 -22.94 -27.06 1.91
N ARG A 89 -22.71 -26.68 0.65
CA ARG A 89 -22.81 -27.57 -0.50
C ARG A 89 -21.47 -27.98 -1.13
N THR A 90 -20.34 -27.65 -0.50
CA THR A 90 -19.04 -27.94 -1.08
C THR A 90 -18.34 -29.09 -0.36
N ALA A 91 -17.71 -30.00 -1.12
CA ALA A 91 -16.90 -31.07 -0.58
C ALA A 91 -15.70 -30.52 0.24
N LEU A 92 -15.23 -31.29 1.24
CA LEU A 92 -14.14 -30.88 2.12
C LEU A 92 -12.86 -30.53 1.34
N SER A 93 -12.53 -31.29 0.29
CA SER A 93 -11.40 -31.01 -0.59
C SER A 93 -11.50 -29.66 -1.30
N GLN A 94 -12.71 -29.25 -1.69
CA GLN A 94 -12.96 -27.95 -2.30
C GLN A 94 -12.81 -26.81 -1.28
N ARG A 95 -13.20 -27.02 -0.03
CA ARG A 95 -13.01 -26.04 1.07
C ARG A 95 -11.52 -25.83 1.35
N PHE A 96 -10.75 -26.91 1.40
CA PHE A 96 -9.30 -26.83 1.62
C PHE A 96 -8.58 -26.11 0.46
N SER A 97 -8.95 -26.41 -0.77
CA SER A 97 -8.41 -25.70 -1.96
C SER A 97 -8.74 -24.20 -1.95
N ALA A 98 -9.96 -23.84 -1.47
CA ALA A 98 -10.34 -22.43 -1.30
C ALA A 98 -9.53 -21.73 -0.20
N PHE A 99 -9.32 -22.40 0.90
CA PHE A 99 -8.49 -21.90 1.99
C PHE A 99 -7.08 -21.58 1.51
N LEU A 100 -6.41 -22.53 0.84
CA LEU A 100 -5.08 -22.31 0.26
C LEU A 100 -5.07 -21.17 -0.76
N ALA A 101 -6.08 -21.09 -1.62
CA ALA A 101 -6.21 -19.99 -2.58
C ALA A 101 -6.41 -18.62 -1.90
N SER A 102 -7.11 -18.61 -0.77
CA SER A 102 -7.34 -17.41 0.05
C SER A 102 -6.06 -16.99 0.76
N LEU A 103 -5.31 -17.92 1.33
CA LEU A 103 -3.99 -17.65 1.90
C LEU A 103 -3.04 -17.07 0.85
N THR A 104 -3.04 -17.63 -0.37
CA THR A 104 -2.24 -17.08 -1.48
C THR A 104 -2.65 -15.64 -1.80
N ALA A 105 -3.95 -15.33 -1.78
CA ALA A 105 -4.43 -13.96 -2.00
C ALA A 105 -4.03 -13.03 -0.87
N CYS A 106 -4.13 -13.46 0.40
CA CYS A 106 -3.70 -12.68 1.55
C CYS A 106 -2.20 -12.40 1.51
N GLY A 107 -1.36 -13.42 1.36
CA GLY A 107 0.10 -13.27 1.36
C GLY A 107 0.64 -12.48 0.17
N SER A 108 -0.19 -12.26 -0.86
CA SER A 108 0.22 -11.45 -2.00
C SER A 108 0.27 -9.95 -1.68
N TRP A 109 -0.40 -9.47 -0.65
CA TRP A 109 -0.42 -8.08 -0.26
C TRP A 109 -0.23 -7.83 1.25
N LEU A 110 -0.58 -8.79 2.14
CA LEU A 110 -0.21 -8.79 3.55
C LEU A 110 1.22 -9.27 3.71
N THR A 111 2.13 -8.47 3.25
CA THR A 111 3.57 -8.74 3.23
C THR A 111 4.26 -8.03 4.39
N ALA A 112 5.53 -8.30 4.59
CA ALA A 112 6.33 -7.57 5.57
C ALA A 112 6.30 -6.07 5.31
N GLY A 113 6.47 -5.64 4.05
CA GLY A 113 6.42 -4.25 3.65
C GLY A 113 5.10 -3.57 4.01
N THR A 114 3.98 -4.21 3.72
CA THR A 114 2.64 -3.67 4.07
C THR A 114 2.45 -3.55 5.57
N ILE A 115 2.78 -4.60 6.35
CA ILE A 115 2.62 -4.60 7.80
C ILE A 115 3.49 -3.53 8.46
N PHE A 116 4.75 -3.42 8.06
CA PHE A 116 5.67 -2.40 8.59
C PHE A 116 5.17 -0.99 8.28
N THR A 117 4.74 -0.76 7.05
CA THR A 117 4.24 0.54 6.62
C THR A 117 2.96 0.95 7.36
N LEU A 118 2.00 0.03 7.50
CA LEU A 118 0.74 0.31 8.20
C LEU A 118 0.97 0.54 9.69
N THR A 119 1.81 -0.27 10.35
CA THR A 119 2.15 -0.07 11.77
C THR A 119 2.89 1.24 11.97
N GLY A 120 3.86 1.54 11.10
CA GLY A 120 4.61 2.78 11.12
C GLY A 120 3.74 4.03 10.93
N ALA A 121 2.77 3.96 10.02
CA ALA A 121 1.82 5.06 9.80
C ALA A 121 1.01 5.36 11.07
N LEU A 122 0.50 4.33 11.75
CA LEU A 122 -0.21 4.52 13.03
C LEU A 122 0.71 5.01 14.12
N PHE A 123 1.93 4.50 14.21
CA PHE A 123 2.89 4.94 15.20
C PHE A 123 3.21 6.44 15.08
N VAL A 124 3.44 6.92 13.85
CA VAL A 124 3.77 8.32 13.59
C VAL A 124 2.55 9.22 13.67
N TYR A 125 1.51 8.89 12.91
CA TYR A 125 0.35 9.77 12.71
C TYR A 125 -0.81 9.50 13.66
N GLY A 126 -0.79 8.43 14.46
CA GLY A 126 -1.89 8.08 15.35
C GLY A 126 -3.22 7.97 14.62
N HIS A 127 -4.22 8.76 15.04
CA HIS A 127 -5.54 8.82 14.38
C HIS A 127 -5.43 9.20 12.90
N ASP A 128 -4.52 10.11 12.57
CA ASP A 128 -4.37 10.63 11.20
C ASP A 128 -3.70 9.62 10.25
N GLY A 129 -3.23 8.47 10.76
CA GLY A 129 -2.81 7.30 9.98
C GLY A 129 -3.96 6.38 9.53
N LEU A 130 -5.19 6.60 10.04
CA LEU A 130 -6.35 5.75 9.75
C LEU A 130 -6.90 5.81 8.31
N PRO A 131 -6.64 6.82 7.46
CA PRO A 131 -7.04 6.79 6.06
C PRO A 131 -6.66 5.52 5.33
N LEU A 132 -5.47 4.95 5.66
CA LEU A 132 -5.00 3.67 5.11
C LEU A 132 -5.96 2.52 5.43
N TYR A 133 -6.43 2.43 6.66
CA TYR A 133 -7.33 1.36 7.12
C TYR A 133 -8.75 1.51 6.56
N LEU A 134 -9.27 2.73 6.63
CA LEU A 134 -10.63 3.04 6.17
C LEU A 134 -10.76 2.86 4.67
N GLY A 135 -9.83 3.45 3.90
CA GLY A 135 -9.82 3.34 2.45
C GLY A 135 -9.60 1.91 1.98
N LEU A 136 -8.68 1.18 2.61
CA LEU A 136 -8.45 -0.23 2.33
C LEU A 136 -9.71 -1.06 2.57
N SER A 137 -10.36 -0.90 3.73
CA SER A 137 -11.59 -1.63 4.09
C SER A 137 -12.70 -1.39 3.09
N ALA A 138 -12.97 -0.12 2.77
CA ALA A 138 -14.00 0.27 1.82
C ALA A 138 -13.67 -0.20 0.39
N GLY A 139 -12.42 -0.08 -0.03
CA GLY A 139 -11.98 -0.51 -1.36
C GLY A 139 -12.06 -2.03 -1.55
N LEU A 140 -11.68 -2.81 -0.55
CA LEU A 140 -11.83 -4.27 -0.58
C LEU A 140 -13.29 -4.70 -0.65
N LEU A 141 -14.19 -3.98 0.02
CA LEU A 141 -15.63 -4.22 -0.09
C LEU A 141 -16.14 -3.94 -1.51
N VAL A 142 -15.74 -2.83 -2.11
CA VAL A 142 -16.05 -2.50 -3.51
C VAL A 142 -15.49 -3.56 -4.46
N SER A 143 -14.25 -3.99 -4.26
CA SER A 143 -13.63 -5.06 -5.03
C SER A 143 -14.43 -6.36 -4.99
N LEU A 144 -14.85 -6.77 -3.79
CA LEU A 144 -15.62 -8.02 -3.58
C LEU A 144 -16.94 -8.02 -4.33
N ILE A 145 -17.63 -6.89 -4.38
CA ILE A 145 -19.01 -6.82 -4.91
C ILE A 145 -19.04 -6.50 -6.39
N PHE A 146 -18.15 -5.65 -6.87
CA PHE A 146 -18.18 -5.19 -8.27
C PHE A 146 -17.14 -5.90 -9.14
N ILE A 147 -15.88 -5.95 -8.72
CA ILE A 147 -14.78 -6.38 -9.59
C ILE A 147 -14.61 -7.90 -9.59
N ALA A 148 -14.60 -8.53 -8.43
CA ALA A 148 -14.43 -9.98 -8.33
C ALA A 148 -15.52 -10.78 -9.07
N PRO A 149 -16.82 -10.43 -9.00
CA PRO A 149 -17.84 -11.09 -9.81
C PRO A 149 -17.69 -10.84 -11.31
N ALA A 150 -17.14 -9.70 -11.72
CA ALA A 150 -16.87 -9.42 -13.12
C ALA A 150 -15.81 -10.36 -13.69
N LEU A 151 -14.69 -10.51 -12.97
CA LEU A 151 -13.64 -11.46 -13.31
C LEU A 151 -14.17 -12.90 -13.40
N ASP A 152 -15.08 -13.28 -12.48
CA ASP A 152 -15.69 -14.63 -12.49
C ASP A 152 -16.51 -14.90 -13.73
N ARG A 153 -17.36 -13.96 -14.12
CA ARG A 153 -18.27 -14.13 -15.26
C ARG A 153 -17.52 -14.23 -16.58
N VAL A 154 -16.46 -13.45 -16.72
CA VAL A 154 -15.65 -13.39 -17.93
C VAL A 154 -14.58 -14.51 -17.96
N GLY A 155 -14.29 -15.12 -16.80
CA GLY A 155 -13.21 -16.09 -16.64
C GLY A 155 -11.84 -15.48 -16.78
N ALA A 156 -11.72 -14.17 -16.55
CA ALA A 156 -10.45 -13.45 -16.62
C ALA A 156 -9.56 -13.72 -15.40
N LEU A 157 -8.25 -13.71 -15.57
CA LEU A 157 -7.29 -13.92 -14.48
C LEU A 157 -6.88 -12.62 -13.80
N HIS A 158 -6.87 -11.51 -14.55
CA HIS A 158 -6.47 -10.18 -14.11
C HIS A 158 -7.38 -9.12 -14.73
N ILE A 159 -7.27 -7.88 -14.27
CA ILE A 159 -8.06 -6.75 -14.76
C ILE A 159 -7.74 -6.45 -16.24
N ASP A 160 -6.47 -6.50 -16.66
CA ASP A 160 -6.07 -6.30 -18.05
C ASP A 160 -6.72 -7.31 -19.00
N GLU A 161 -6.79 -8.57 -18.58
CA GLU A 161 -7.47 -9.64 -19.33
C GLU A 161 -8.99 -9.43 -19.34
N LEU A 162 -9.57 -8.99 -18.21
CA LEU A 162 -10.98 -8.64 -18.11
C LEU A 162 -11.32 -7.56 -19.15
N LEU A 163 -10.56 -6.46 -19.12
CA LEU A 163 -10.78 -5.33 -20.02
C LEU A 163 -10.57 -5.71 -21.48
N GLY A 164 -9.49 -6.47 -21.77
CA GLY A 164 -9.22 -6.96 -23.12
C GLY A 164 -10.32 -7.85 -23.68
N ARG A 165 -10.92 -8.71 -22.84
CA ARG A 165 -12.01 -9.62 -23.25
C ARG A 165 -13.36 -8.91 -23.38
N VAL A 166 -13.70 -8.03 -22.42
CA VAL A 166 -14.97 -7.28 -22.43
C VAL A 166 -15.05 -6.33 -23.61
N THR A 167 -13.94 -5.69 -23.95
CA THR A 167 -13.89 -4.66 -25.01
C THR A 167 -13.33 -5.17 -26.33
N ALA A 168 -12.81 -6.40 -26.39
CA ALA A 168 -12.05 -6.95 -27.52
C ALA A 168 -10.88 -6.05 -27.95
N SER A 169 -10.33 -5.23 -27.04
CA SER A 169 -9.31 -4.22 -27.30
C SER A 169 -7.98 -4.56 -26.62
N ARG A 170 -6.92 -4.66 -27.42
CA ARG A 170 -5.55 -4.80 -26.92
C ARG A 170 -5.05 -3.54 -26.26
N PHE A 171 -5.50 -2.38 -26.76
CA PHE A 171 -5.11 -1.09 -26.22
C PHE A 171 -5.60 -0.92 -24.77
N ALA A 172 -6.86 -1.29 -24.49
CA ALA A 172 -7.37 -1.28 -23.12
C ALA A 172 -6.57 -2.21 -22.20
N ALA A 173 -6.24 -3.42 -22.68
CA ALA A 173 -5.44 -4.37 -21.91
C ALA A 173 -4.01 -3.85 -21.67
N ALA A 174 -3.39 -3.20 -22.67
CA ALA A 174 -2.05 -2.62 -22.54
C ALA A 174 -2.03 -1.44 -21.56
N ALA A 175 -3.00 -0.56 -21.63
CA ALA A 175 -3.15 0.58 -20.71
C ALA A 175 -3.33 0.10 -19.26
N ALA A 176 -4.18 -0.89 -19.04
CA ALA A 176 -4.35 -1.51 -17.73
C ALA A 176 -3.08 -2.20 -17.23
N GLY A 177 -2.39 -2.94 -18.10
CA GLY A 177 -1.11 -3.58 -17.77
C GLY A 177 -0.04 -2.58 -17.35
N LEU A 178 0.04 -1.42 -18.03
CA LEU A 178 0.95 -0.34 -17.68
C LEU A 178 0.61 0.27 -16.30
N GLY A 179 -0.65 0.58 -16.05
CA GLY A 179 -1.09 1.10 -14.74
C GLY A 179 -0.82 0.13 -13.60
N MET A 180 -1.09 -1.18 -13.82
CA MET A 180 -0.74 -2.22 -12.85
C MET A 180 0.77 -2.30 -12.63
N ALA A 181 1.58 -2.32 -13.69
CA ALA A 181 3.03 -2.41 -13.59
C ALA A 181 3.61 -1.23 -12.82
N ALA A 182 3.13 -0.01 -13.08
CA ALA A 182 3.57 1.19 -12.37
C ALA A 182 3.26 1.10 -10.86
N GLY A 183 2.00 0.84 -10.49
CA GLY A 183 1.62 0.76 -9.07
C GLY A 183 2.29 -0.39 -8.32
N ILE A 184 2.40 -1.57 -8.95
CA ILE A 184 3.06 -2.74 -8.36
C ILE A 184 4.55 -2.50 -8.17
N SER A 185 5.24 -1.79 -9.10
CA SER A 185 6.66 -1.46 -8.97
C SER A 185 6.95 -0.61 -7.72
N ILE A 186 6.04 0.32 -7.38
CA ILE A 186 6.14 1.10 -6.14
C ILE A 186 5.99 0.18 -4.92
N LEU A 187 5.09 -0.81 -4.95
CA LEU A 187 4.97 -1.80 -3.86
C LEU A 187 6.24 -2.65 -3.70
N VAL A 188 6.91 -3.01 -4.80
CA VAL A 188 8.22 -3.70 -4.74
C VAL A 188 9.24 -2.86 -3.99
N SER A 189 9.29 -1.54 -4.20
CA SER A 189 10.24 -0.68 -3.50
C SER A 189 10.07 -0.71 -1.98
N ILE A 190 8.83 -0.83 -1.49
CA ILE A 190 8.56 -0.95 -0.05
C ILE A 190 9.13 -2.28 0.50
N GLU A 191 8.94 -3.38 -0.23
CA GLU A 191 9.50 -4.68 0.17
C GLU A 191 11.04 -4.65 0.21
N LEU A 192 11.68 -3.99 -0.77
CA LEU A 192 13.13 -3.87 -0.81
C LEU A 192 13.69 -3.06 0.37
N GLU A 193 13.01 -1.98 0.75
CA GLU A 193 13.43 -1.19 1.92
C GLU A 193 13.28 -1.98 3.22
N VAL A 194 12.13 -2.64 3.43
CA VAL A 194 11.91 -3.45 4.63
C VAL A 194 12.88 -4.64 4.67
N ALA A 195 13.18 -5.26 3.53
CA ALA A 195 14.21 -6.29 3.44
C ALA A 195 15.58 -5.73 3.84
N GLY A 196 15.93 -4.55 3.34
CA GLY A 196 17.18 -3.86 3.66
C GLY A 196 17.32 -3.57 5.14
N LEU A 197 16.32 -2.91 5.75
CA LEU A 197 16.29 -2.60 7.19
C LEU A 197 16.38 -3.87 8.05
N SER A 198 15.63 -4.91 7.67
CA SER A 198 15.62 -6.16 8.42
C SER A 198 16.97 -6.90 8.34
N LEU A 199 17.60 -6.90 7.18
CA LEU A 199 18.92 -7.51 6.99
C LEU A 199 20.02 -6.74 7.72
N ALA A 200 19.97 -5.40 7.69
CA ALA A 200 20.90 -4.56 8.45
C ALA A 200 20.83 -4.86 9.96
N ALA A 201 19.59 -4.99 10.48
CA ALA A 201 19.36 -5.37 11.89
C ALA A 201 19.89 -6.76 12.24
N ALA A 202 19.73 -7.71 11.32
CA ALA A 202 20.16 -9.09 11.53
C ALA A 202 21.69 -9.23 11.52
N ALA A 203 22.36 -8.49 10.63
CA ALA A 203 23.80 -8.59 10.41
C ALA A 203 24.65 -7.92 11.50
N ASP A 204 24.05 -7.05 12.34
CA ASP A 204 24.78 -6.23 13.32
C ASP A 204 25.97 -5.47 12.65
N GLN A 205 25.84 -5.21 11.36
CA GLN A 205 26.96 -4.71 10.56
C GLN A 205 26.91 -3.19 10.44
N ARG A 206 27.91 -2.57 11.06
CA ARG A 206 28.19 -1.12 11.01
C ARG A 206 28.86 -0.67 9.70
N GLN A 207 29.10 -1.58 8.75
CA GLN A 207 29.98 -1.33 7.59
C GLN A 207 29.28 -1.29 6.23
N LEU A 208 28.02 -1.76 6.12
CA LEU A 208 27.31 -1.76 4.85
C LEU A 208 26.59 -0.44 4.64
N GLN A 209 26.88 0.20 3.51
CA GLN A 209 26.13 1.39 3.08
C GLN A 209 24.67 1.03 2.78
N PRO A 210 23.70 1.91 3.07
CA PRO A 210 22.28 1.66 2.76
C PRO A 210 22.05 1.25 1.30
N PHE A 211 22.81 1.81 0.37
CA PHE A 211 22.79 1.44 -1.04
C PHE A 211 23.12 -0.04 -1.28
N GLU A 212 24.17 -0.55 -0.65
CA GLU A 212 24.63 -1.94 -0.83
C GLU A 212 23.58 -2.95 -0.34
N ILE A 213 22.93 -2.62 0.79
CA ILE A 213 21.91 -3.47 1.37
C ILE A 213 20.66 -3.53 0.47
N VAL A 214 20.21 -2.38 -0.04
CA VAL A 214 19.07 -2.31 -0.98
C VAL A 214 19.42 -3.00 -2.31
N ALA A 215 20.63 -2.80 -2.83
CA ALA A 215 21.08 -3.46 -4.05
C ALA A 215 21.15 -4.99 -3.88
N PHE A 216 21.62 -5.47 -2.72
CA PHE A 216 21.59 -6.90 -2.39
C PHE A 216 20.15 -7.44 -2.33
N ALA A 217 19.23 -6.76 -1.64
CA ALA A 217 17.83 -7.15 -1.55
C ALA A 217 17.18 -7.18 -2.94
N ALA A 218 17.43 -6.16 -3.78
CA ALA A 218 16.92 -6.10 -5.14
C ALA A 218 17.46 -7.23 -6.03
N THR A 219 18.75 -7.52 -5.91
CA THR A 219 19.38 -8.63 -6.66
C THR A 219 18.80 -9.98 -6.22
N ALA A 220 18.70 -10.23 -4.91
CA ALA A 220 18.11 -11.43 -4.36
C ALA A 220 16.65 -11.61 -4.81
N ALA A 221 15.85 -10.55 -4.74
CA ALA A 221 14.47 -10.56 -5.21
C ALA A 221 14.38 -10.82 -6.72
N ALA A 222 15.26 -10.22 -7.54
CA ALA A 222 15.31 -10.44 -8.97
C ALA A 222 15.64 -11.89 -9.31
N VAL A 223 16.67 -12.46 -8.70
CA VAL A 223 17.06 -13.88 -8.90
C VAL A 223 15.92 -14.81 -8.47
N CYS A 224 15.37 -14.62 -7.28
CA CYS A 224 14.24 -15.42 -6.79
C CYS A 224 13.01 -15.29 -7.70
N SER A 225 12.73 -14.13 -8.29
CA SER A 225 11.57 -13.92 -9.17
C SER A 225 11.60 -14.77 -10.44
N LEU A 226 12.77 -15.21 -10.87
CA LEU A 226 12.93 -16.08 -12.03
C LEU A 226 12.57 -17.54 -11.72
N LEU A 227 12.58 -17.93 -10.42
CA LEU A 227 12.21 -19.28 -9.99
C LEU A 227 10.70 -19.51 -10.11
N PRO A 228 10.25 -20.75 -10.40
CA PRO A 228 8.83 -21.08 -10.41
C PRO A 228 8.23 -21.06 -8.99
N GLY A 229 6.91 -20.93 -8.87
CA GLY A 229 6.23 -21.16 -7.58
C GLY A 229 5.66 -19.93 -6.88
N ARG A 230 5.50 -18.79 -7.56
CA ARG A 230 4.94 -17.55 -6.97
C ARG A 230 3.75 -17.77 -6.04
N GLY A 231 2.78 -18.59 -6.44
CA GLY A 231 1.60 -18.86 -5.63
C GLY A 231 1.92 -19.61 -4.32
N LEU A 232 2.91 -20.50 -4.34
CA LEU A 232 3.38 -21.17 -3.13
C LEU A 232 4.07 -20.18 -2.19
N TRP A 233 4.88 -19.27 -2.74
CA TRP A 233 5.58 -18.26 -1.93
C TRP A 233 4.58 -17.33 -1.23
N TYR A 234 3.56 -16.85 -1.93
CA TYR A 234 2.51 -16.05 -1.29
C TYR A 234 1.76 -16.82 -0.19
N ALA A 235 1.49 -18.11 -0.38
CA ALA A 235 0.87 -18.91 0.67
C ALA A 235 1.80 -19.09 1.88
N LEU A 236 3.08 -19.32 1.64
CA LEU A 236 4.10 -19.42 2.71
C LEU A 236 4.26 -18.07 3.46
N ILE A 237 4.29 -16.96 2.72
CA ILE A 237 4.34 -15.61 3.31
C ILE A 237 3.12 -15.39 4.21
N ALA A 238 1.91 -15.69 3.74
CA ALA A 238 0.70 -15.55 4.55
C ALA A 238 0.74 -16.39 5.81
N MET A 239 1.16 -17.65 5.71
CA MET A 239 1.28 -18.54 6.87
C MET A 239 2.32 -18.01 7.86
N ALA A 240 3.49 -17.62 7.37
CA ALA A 240 4.55 -17.07 8.20
C ALA A 240 4.12 -15.77 8.87
N MET A 241 3.43 -14.87 8.15
CA MET A 241 2.89 -13.63 8.73
C MET A 241 1.86 -13.90 9.83
N ILE A 242 0.96 -14.86 9.64
CA ILE A 242 0.00 -15.26 10.69
C ILE A 242 0.73 -15.76 11.93
N VAL A 243 1.75 -16.62 11.77
CA VAL A 243 2.54 -17.15 12.89
C VAL A 243 3.34 -16.03 13.58
N LEU A 244 3.99 -15.16 12.80
CA LEU A 244 4.74 -14.03 13.35
C LEU A 244 3.83 -13.04 14.08
N MET A 245 2.66 -12.73 13.54
CA MET A 245 1.71 -11.87 14.22
C MET A 245 1.14 -12.50 15.48
N ALA A 246 0.89 -13.80 15.49
CA ALA A 246 0.51 -14.54 16.71
C ALA A 246 1.62 -14.49 17.75
N LEU A 247 2.88 -14.59 17.34
CA LEU A 247 4.04 -14.47 18.23
C LEU A 247 4.18 -13.04 18.77
N VAL A 248 4.03 -12.02 17.93
CA VAL A 248 3.98 -10.61 18.36
C VAL A 248 2.89 -10.41 19.42
N TRP A 249 1.73 -11.02 19.24
CA TRP A 249 0.66 -10.96 20.24
C TRP A 249 1.02 -11.64 21.55
N ALA A 250 1.63 -12.82 21.49
CA ALA A 250 2.09 -13.51 22.70
C ALA A 250 3.12 -12.68 23.47
N LEU A 251 4.01 -11.98 22.73
CA LEU A 251 5.00 -11.07 23.31
C LEU A 251 4.35 -9.84 23.93
N LEU A 252 3.41 -9.19 23.25
CA LEU A 252 2.65 -8.06 23.80
C LEU A 252 1.86 -8.47 25.05
N TRP A 253 1.25 -9.66 25.03
CA TRP A 253 0.54 -10.20 26.19
C TRP A 253 1.48 -10.44 27.37
N GLY A 254 2.60 -11.12 27.15
CA GLY A 254 3.57 -11.44 28.21
C GLY A 254 4.22 -10.20 28.83
N ASN A 255 4.44 -9.14 28.04
CA ASN A 255 5.13 -7.94 28.48
C ASN A 255 4.20 -6.91 29.14
N SER A 256 2.89 -6.96 28.87
CA SER A 256 1.96 -5.95 29.38
C SER A 256 1.75 -6.03 30.88
N GLY A 257 2.09 -7.13 31.54
CA GLY A 257 1.90 -7.36 33.02
C GLY A 257 0.45 -7.14 33.47
N ARG A 258 -0.45 -6.93 32.54
CA ARG A 258 -1.84 -6.51 32.74
C ARG A 258 -2.72 -7.70 32.52
N GLU A 259 -3.62 -7.94 33.44
CA GLU A 259 -4.63 -8.95 33.25
C GLU A 259 -5.41 -8.65 31.97
N PRO A 260 -5.47 -9.59 31.02
CA PRO A 260 -6.22 -9.39 29.82
C PRO A 260 -7.70 -9.37 30.18
N LEU A 261 -8.29 -8.21 30.35
CA LEU A 261 -9.73 -8.02 30.38
C LEU A 261 -10.39 -8.45 29.08
N GLY A 262 -9.62 -8.86 28.09
CA GLY A 262 -10.07 -9.39 26.83
C GLY A 262 -9.27 -10.60 26.39
N LEU A 263 -9.95 -11.65 26.00
CA LEU A 263 -9.39 -12.82 25.32
C LEU A 263 -8.57 -12.46 24.06
N ILE A 264 -8.64 -11.19 23.61
CA ILE A 264 -8.08 -10.70 22.37
C ILE A 264 -7.43 -9.32 22.61
N PRO A 265 -6.10 -9.28 22.94
CA PRO A 265 -5.38 -8.03 23.22
C PRO A 265 -5.51 -6.97 22.14
N GLN A 266 -5.62 -7.38 20.86
CA GLN A 266 -5.81 -6.47 19.74
C GLN A 266 -7.12 -5.67 19.76
N LEU A 267 -8.12 -6.12 20.53
CA LEU A 267 -9.37 -5.41 20.72
C LEU A 267 -9.45 -4.71 22.08
N ALA A 268 -8.52 -4.98 22.99
CA ALA A 268 -8.56 -4.53 24.38
C ALA A 268 -7.39 -3.60 24.77
N TYR A 269 -6.79 -2.90 23.82
CA TYR A 269 -5.65 -2.02 24.09
C TYR A 269 -6.06 -0.60 24.58
N GLY A 270 -7.30 -0.39 24.97
CA GLY A 270 -7.82 0.90 25.43
C GLY A 270 -7.10 1.44 26.67
N GLN A 271 -6.75 0.55 27.59
CA GLN A 271 -5.99 0.94 28.77
C GLN A 271 -4.57 1.43 28.37
N ALA A 272 -3.89 0.75 27.45
CA ALA A 272 -2.60 1.19 26.94
C ALA A 272 -2.69 2.56 26.25
N LEU A 273 -3.76 2.83 25.51
CA LEU A 273 -4.00 4.13 24.89
C LEU A 273 -4.26 5.23 25.96
N SER A 274 -5.01 4.92 27.02
CA SER A 274 -5.21 5.88 28.11
C SER A 274 -3.92 6.20 28.85
N GLU A 275 -3.07 5.19 29.08
CA GLU A 275 -1.75 5.38 29.66
C GLU A 275 -0.80 6.14 28.75
N LEU A 276 -0.84 5.86 27.44
CA LEU A 276 -0.09 6.63 26.45
C LEU A 276 -0.47 8.12 26.54
N THR A 277 -1.76 8.42 26.59
CA THR A 277 -2.26 9.81 26.73
C THR A 277 -1.82 10.44 28.05
N ALA A 278 -1.80 9.70 29.14
CA ALA A 278 -1.30 10.18 30.44
C ALA A 278 0.20 10.45 30.39
N THR A 279 0.98 9.55 29.79
CA THR A 279 2.43 9.69 29.60
C THR A 279 2.77 10.87 28.66
N GLU A 280 2.02 11.07 27.59
CA GLU A 280 2.15 12.25 26.71
C GLU A 280 2.02 13.54 27.51
N ARG A 281 0.99 13.65 28.38
CA ARG A 281 0.81 14.82 29.23
C ARG A 281 1.94 15.01 30.23
N ALA A 282 2.40 13.95 30.86
CA ALA A 282 3.52 14.00 31.80
C ALA A 282 4.80 14.50 31.13
N LEU A 283 5.15 13.97 29.95
CA LEU A 283 6.31 14.40 29.19
C LEU A 283 6.25 15.88 28.75
N LEU A 284 5.06 16.37 28.40
CA LEU A 284 4.83 17.79 28.10
C LEU A 284 5.06 18.68 29.34
N VAL A 285 4.55 18.26 30.51
CA VAL A 285 4.71 18.99 31.78
C VAL A 285 6.17 19.00 32.21
N GLU A 286 6.90 17.89 32.05
CA GLU A 286 8.32 17.78 32.38
C GLU A 286 9.27 18.47 31.37
N GLY A 287 8.75 18.98 30.25
CA GLY A 287 9.56 19.60 29.18
C GLY A 287 10.39 18.60 28.36
N LEU A 288 10.09 17.31 28.49
CA LEU A 288 10.73 16.23 27.70
C LEU A 288 10.05 15.99 26.36
N GLY A 289 8.92 16.64 26.12
CA GLY A 289 8.20 16.67 24.85
C GLY A 289 7.74 18.09 24.51
N ASP A 290 7.36 18.30 23.27
CA ASP A 290 6.69 19.53 22.84
C ASP A 290 5.48 19.17 21.96
N PRO A 291 4.47 20.05 21.85
CA PRO A 291 3.24 19.76 21.10
C PRO A 291 3.47 19.48 19.60
N LEU A 292 4.55 19.96 19.01
CA LEU A 292 4.87 19.76 17.59
C LEU A 292 5.47 18.37 17.35
N SER A 293 6.37 17.94 18.23
CA SER A 293 6.99 16.60 18.13
C SER A 293 6.13 15.48 18.70
N MET A 294 5.13 15.81 19.53
CA MET A 294 4.24 14.87 20.20
C MET A 294 2.75 15.20 19.96
N PRO A 295 2.26 15.08 18.73
CA PRO A 295 0.83 15.25 18.49
C PRO A 295 0.03 14.17 19.24
N PRO A 296 -1.10 14.54 19.89
CA PRO A 296 -1.91 13.60 20.65
C PRO A 296 -2.38 12.41 19.79
N PHE A 297 -2.00 11.19 20.17
CA PHE A 297 -2.18 9.97 19.37
C PHE A 297 -3.63 9.69 18.95
N GLY A 298 -4.57 9.86 19.86
CA GLY A 298 -5.98 9.54 19.63
C GLY A 298 -6.80 10.71 19.04
N ARG A 299 -6.22 11.90 18.89
CA ARG A 299 -6.96 13.08 18.45
C ARG A 299 -6.98 13.19 16.92
N PRO A 300 -8.17 13.35 16.29
CA PRO A 300 -8.28 13.48 14.85
C PRO A 300 -7.85 14.86 14.33
N PHE A 301 -7.36 14.88 13.11
CA PHE A 301 -7.07 16.09 12.32
C PHE A 301 -6.05 17.06 12.97
N VAL A 302 -5.04 16.48 13.62
CA VAL A 302 -3.95 17.26 14.24
C VAL A 302 -2.80 17.46 13.26
N GLN A 303 -2.42 16.42 12.55
CA GLN A 303 -1.29 16.43 11.60
C GLN A 303 -1.74 16.57 10.15
N ILE A 304 -2.97 16.14 9.85
CA ILE A 304 -3.54 16.15 8.51
C ILE A 304 -4.88 16.87 8.56
N SER A 305 -5.10 17.83 7.66
CA SER A 305 -6.40 18.51 7.56
C SER A 305 -7.53 17.53 7.25
N GLN A 306 -8.75 17.87 7.65
CA GLN A 306 -9.94 17.04 7.39
C GLN A 306 -10.11 16.75 5.88
N LEU A 307 -9.86 17.74 5.02
CA LEU A 307 -9.89 17.56 3.57
C LEU A 307 -8.89 16.50 3.10
N ASN A 308 -7.65 16.59 3.57
CA ASN A 308 -6.60 15.64 3.21
C ASN A 308 -6.84 14.26 3.79
N PHE A 309 -7.39 14.15 4.99
CA PHE A 309 -7.83 12.88 5.55
C PHE A 309 -8.84 12.18 4.65
N LEU A 310 -9.87 12.90 4.20
CA LEU A 310 -10.88 12.37 3.27
C LEU A 310 -10.29 12.04 1.91
N ALA A 311 -9.45 12.92 1.34
CA ALA A 311 -8.81 12.71 0.06
C ALA A 311 -7.91 11.46 0.06
N LEU A 312 -7.10 11.28 1.10
CA LEU A 312 -6.26 10.09 1.29
C LEU A 312 -7.11 8.82 1.43
N THR A 313 -8.20 8.89 2.22
CA THR A 313 -9.12 7.76 2.39
C THR A 313 -9.76 7.35 1.06
N VAL A 314 -10.24 8.30 0.26
CA VAL A 314 -10.84 8.03 -1.06
C VAL A 314 -9.78 7.52 -2.03
N SER A 315 -8.59 8.12 -2.08
CA SER A 315 -7.49 7.65 -2.92
C SER A 315 -7.13 6.19 -2.62
N MET A 316 -7.06 5.85 -1.35
CA MET A 316 -6.79 4.48 -0.88
C MET A 316 -7.92 3.52 -1.24
N LEU A 317 -9.19 3.95 -1.13
CA LEU A 317 -10.37 3.17 -1.55
C LEU A 317 -10.28 2.81 -3.03
N LEU A 318 -10.01 3.81 -3.89
CA LEU A 318 -9.97 3.63 -5.34
C LEU A 318 -8.89 2.60 -5.74
N GLY A 319 -7.71 2.69 -5.14
CA GLY A 319 -6.61 1.75 -5.37
C GLY A 319 -6.89 0.34 -4.83
N ALA A 320 -7.43 0.24 -3.63
CA ALA A 320 -7.76 -1.04 -3.00
C ALA A 320 -8.89 -1.77 -3.73
N ALA A 321 -9.85 -1.04 -4.31
CA ALA A 321 -10.92 -1.63 -5.11
C ALA A 321 -10.43 -2.40 -6.33
N VAL A 322 -9.29 -2.00 -6.89
CA VAL A 322 -8.69 -2.60 -8.09
C VAL A 322 -7.36 -3.28 -7.83
N LEU A 323 -7.02 -3.58 -6.57
CA LEU A 323 -5.74 -4.16 -6.18
C LEU A 323 -5.48 -5.48 -6.91
N PRO A 324 -4.47 -5.55 -7.81
CA PRO A 324 -4.25 -6.72 -8.67
C PRO A 324 -3.95 -7.99 -7.87
N HIS A 325 -3.29 -7.85 -6.72
CA HIS A 325 -2.90 -8.95 -5.84
C HIS A 325 -4.12 -9.71 -5.30
N MET A 326 -5.16 -9.00 -4.87
CA MET A 326 -6.39 -9.60 -4.34
C MET A 326 -7.25 -10.23 -5.43
N LEU A 327 -7.19 -9.67 -6.63
CA LEU A 327 -8.00 -10.08 -7.77
C LEU A 327 -7.34 -11.17 -8.62
N TRP A 328 -6.09 -11.52 -8.31
CA TRP A 328 -5.34 -12.52 -9.06
C TRP A 328 -5.93 -13.93 -8.92
N ARG A 329 -6.07 -14.62 -10.05
CA ARG A 329 -6.60 -15.98 -10.15
C ARG A 329 -5.55 -16.95 -10.67
N ARG A 330 -5.55 -18.15 -10.15
CA ARG A 330 -4.69 -19.24 -10.61
C ARG A 330 -5.48 -20.19 -11.49
N ARG A 331 -5.00 -20.48 -12.69
CA ARG A 331 -5.52 -21.62 -13.46
C ARG A 331 -5.09 -22.92 -12.79
N THR A 332 -6.04 -23.80 -12.54
CA THR A 332 -5.71 -25.17 -12.09
C THR A 332 -4.96 -25.93 -13.17
N ALA A 333 -4.11 -26.89 -12.78
CA ALA A 333 -3.37 -27.74 -13.74
C ALA A 333 -4.30 -28.48 -14.72
N ALA A 334 -5.48 -28.88 -14.24
CA ALA A 334 -6.51 -29.50 -15.06
C ALA A 334 -7.06 -28.55 -16.14
N ALA A 335 -7.22 -27.28 -15.84
CA ALA A 335 -7.65 -26.26 -16.81
C ALA A 335 -6.55 -25.89 -17.84
N ARG A 336 -5.30 -26.25 -17.57
CA ARG A 336 -4.20 -26.13 -18.54
C ARG A 336 -4.13 -27.29 -19.53
N ALA A 337 -4.49 -28.49 -19.09
CA ALA A 337 -4.45 -29.70 -19.90
C ALA A 337 -5.67 -29.86 -20.79
N ALA A 338 -6.81 -29.34 -20.37
CA ALA A 338 -8.04 -29.34 -21.15
C ALA A 338 -8.18 -28.00 -21.88
N ASP A 339 -7.83 -27.97 -23.14
CA ASP A 339 -8.15 -26.86 -24.07
C ASP A 339 -9.67 -26.80 -24.38
N VAL A 340 -10.44 -27.46 -23.54
CA VAL A 340 -11.89 -27.61 -23.64
C VAL A 340 -12.54 -26.58 -22.75
N THR A 341 -13.47 -25.86 -23.33
CA THR A 341 -14.50 -25.03 -22.72
C THR A 341 -14.65 -25.30 -21.22
N LEU A 342 -14.01 -24.43 -20.41
CA LEU A 342 -14.02 -24.52 -18.96
C LEU A 342 -15.47 -24.68 -18.49
N SER A 343 -15.82 -25.93 -18.13
CA SER A 343 -17.06 -26.19 -17.44
C SER A 343 -17.10 -25.25 -16.24
N ARG A 344 -18.11 -24.44 -16.18
CA ARG A 344 -18.43 -23.45 -15.16
C ARG A 344 -18.39 -24.00 -13.71
N ARG A 345 -18.14 -25.32 -13.56
CA ARG A 345 -18.20 -26.06 -12.30
C ARG A 345 -16.89 -26.16 -11.51
N ASP A 346 -15.73 -25.95 -12.13
CA ASP A 346 -14.44 -26.28 -11.50
C ASP A 346 -13.65 -25.09 -10.98
N THR A 347 -14.09 -23.86 -11.24
CA THR A 347 -13.52 -22.68 -10.62
C THR A 347 -14.24 -22.35 -9.32
N PHE A 348 -13.52 -22.42 -8.23
CA PHE A 348 -14.02 -21.97 -6.93
C PHE A 348 -14.59 -20.55 -7.08
N PRO A 349 -15.83 -20.25 -6.59
CA PRO A 349 -16.38 -18.91 -6.70
C PRO A 349 -15.39 -17.91 -6.12
N SER A 350 -14.96 -16.92 -6.89
CA SER A 350 -14.01 -15.91 -6.44
C SER A 350 -14.50 -15.15 -5.21
N ARG A 351 -15.80 -15.12 -4.99
CA ARG A 351 -16.46 -14.53 -3.82
C ARG A 351 -16.05 -15.20 -2.51
N HIS A 352 -16.07 -16.52 -2.41
CA HIS A 352 -15.69 -17.25 -1.19
C HIS A 352 -14.19 -17.05 -0.90
N LYS A 353 -13.37 -17.10 -1.94
CA LYS A 353 -11.94 -16.82 -1.84
C LYS A 353 -11.69 -15.39 -1.34
N ALA A 354 -12.35 -14.40 -1.94
CA ALA A 354 -12.21 -13.01 -1.56
C ALA A 354 -12.74 -12.75 -0.14
N ALA A 355 -13.90 -13.33 0.21
CA ALA A 355 -14.47 -13.21 1.55
C ALA A 355 -13.54 -13.79 2.62
N PHE A 356 -13.00 -14.98 2.39
CA PHE A 356 -12.05 -15.58 3.34
C PHE A 356 -10.75 -14.81 3.43
N ALA A 357 -10.24 -14.29 2.30
CA ALA A 357 -9.08 -13.41 2.28
C ALA A 357 -9.33 -12.13 3.09
N LEU A 358 -10.53 -11.55 3.00
CA LEU A 358 -10.92 -10.39 3.83
C LEU A 358 -10.92 -10.72 5.32
N VAL A 359 -11.42 -11.90 5.72
CA VAL A 359 -11.42 -12.33 7.13
C VAL A 359 -10.00 -12.45 7.66
N VAL A 360 -9.12 -13.14 6.93
CA VAL A 360 -7.70 -13.28 7.35
C VAL A 360 -7.02 -11.92 7.40
N THR A 361 -7.27 -11.07 6.40
CA THR A 361 -6.78 -9.70 6.37
C THR A 361 -7.24 -8.91 7.60
N ALA A 362 -8.53 -8.95 7.92
CA ALA A 362 -9.07 -8.25 9.08
C ALA A 362 -8.43 -8.74 10.38
N ILE A 363 -8.25 -10.05 10.56
CA ILE A 363 -7.58 -10.62 11.74
C ILE A 363 -6.15 -10.08 11.89
N VAL A 364 -5.38 -10.05 10.81
CA VAL A 364 -3.99 -9.56 10.85
C VAL A 364 -3.96 -8.06 11.10
N LEU A 365 -4.74 -7.28 10.34
CA LEU A 365 -4.69 -5.82 10.42
C LEU A 365 -5.24 -5.26 11.74
N THR A 366 -6.16 -5.95 12.41
CA THR A 366 -6.65 -5.52 13.73
C THR A 366 -5.58 -5.58 14.82
N ALA A 367 -4.47 -6.30 14.61
CA ALA A 367 -3.35 -6.32 15.54
C ALA A 367 -2.46 -5.08 15.46
N LEU A 368 -2.40 -4.43 14.30
CA LEU A 368 -1.43 -3.37 14.05
C LEU A 368 -1.66 -2.08 14.86
N PRO A 369 -2.91 -1.62 15.10
CA PRO A 369 -3.16 -0.48 15.97
C PRO A 369 -2.68 -0.73 17.41
N ALA A 370 -2.92 -1.92 17.95
CA ALA A 370 -2.42 -2.31 19.26
C ALA A 370 -0.88 -2.31 19.29
N ALA A 371 -0.23 -2.90 18.28
CA ALA A 371 1.21 -2.90 18.14
C ALA A 371 1.81 -1.48 18.14
N ALA A 372 1.21 -0.57 17.37
CA ALA A 372 1.65 0.82 17.30
C ALA A 372 1.51 1.53 18.65
N VAL A 373 0.36 1.36 19.35
CA VAL A 373 0.11 1.97 20.68
C VAL A 373 1.11 1.46 21.72
N PHE A 374 1.30 0.13 21.82
CA PHE A 374 2.22 -0.44 22.80
C PHE A 374 3.66 -0.01 22.54
N THR A 375 4.13 -0.04 21.28
CA THR A 375 5.50 0.38 20.95
C THR A 375 5.73 1.86 21.26
N LYS A 376 4.75 2.73 21.00
CA LYS A 376 4.84 4.15 21.33
C LYS A 376 4.82 4.40 22.83
N LEU A 377 3.97 3.69 23.56
CA LEU A 377 3.90 3.75 25.01
C LEU A 377 5.23 3.33 25.67
N ASP A 378 5.80 2.21 25.25
CA ASP A 378 7.09 1.72 25.76
C ASP A 378 8.20 2.75 25.51
N LEU A 379 8.26 3.34 24.32
CA LEU A 379 9.21 4.39 24.03
C LEU A 379 9.04 5.59 24.95
N TYR A 380 7.83 6.10 25.10
CA TYR A 380 7.54 7.28 25.90
C TYR A 380 7.81 7.05 27.38
N GLN A 381 7.49 5.87 27.91
CA GLN A 381 7.85 5.47 29.27
C GLN A 381 9.37 5.40 29.48
N LYS A 382 10.13 4.90 28.49
CA LYS A 382 11.60 4.90 28.54
C LYS A 382 12.18 6.31 28.54
N VAL A 383 11.62 7.23 27.79
CA VAL A 383 12.04 8.66 27.82
C VAL A 383 11.67 9.28 29.16
N ALA A 384 10.45 9.06 29.67
CA ALA A 384 10.00 9.55 30.96
C ALA A 384 10.87 9.03 32.15
N SER A 385 11.41 7.81 32.03
CA SER A 385 12.32 7.26 33.04
C SER A 385 13.70 7.92 33.08
N GLY A 386 13.99 8.90 32.20
CA GLY A 386 15.21 9.69 32.22
C GLY A 386 16.33 9.13 31.33
N LEU A 387 16.04 8.96 30.04
CA LEU A 387 17.00 8.51 29.05
C LEU A 387 18.14 9.51 28.89
N GLN A 388 19.38 9.13 29.18
CA GLN A 388 20.54 10.00 29.11
C GLN A 388 21.34 9.81 27.81
N TYR A 389 21.77 10.92 27.21
CA TYR A 389 22.61 10.91 26.01
C TYR A 389 24.02 10.36 26.29
N SER A 390 24.61 10.71 27.45
CA SER A 390 25.95 10.28 27.83
C SER A 390 26.10 8.79 28.14
N ALA A 391 24.99 8.13 28.53
CA ALA A 391 24.95 6.71 28.89
C ALA A 391 23.74 6.01 28.21
N PRO A 392 23.75 5.92 26.88
CA PRO A 392 22.60 5.34 26.16
C PRO A 392 22.47 3.84 26.48
N PRO A 393 21.27 3.38 26.79
CA PRO A 393 21.03 1.96 27.06
C PRO A 393 21.30 1.09 25.82
N SER A 394 21.58 -0.19 26.04
CA SER A 394 21.98 -1.12 24.98
C SER A 394 20.96 -1.24 23.84
N TRP A 395 19.66 -1.13 24.14
CA TRP A 395 18.61 -1.15 23.13
C TRP A 395 18.67 0.07 22.19
N LEU A 396 18.98 1.26 22.74
CA LEU A 396 19.11 2.49 21.94
C LEU A 396 20.33 2.43 21.04
N GLN A 397 21.48 1.95 21.57
CA GLN A 397 22.69 1.76 20.76
C GLN A 397 22.45 0.79 19.60
N LYS A 398 21.75 -0.31 19.84
CA LYS A 398 21.38 -1.30 18.81
C LYS A 398 20.41 -0.71 17.80
N ALA A 399 19.39 0.03 18.24
CA ALA A 399 18.42 0.66 17.36
C ALA A 399 19.06 1.73 16.45
N THR A 400 20.01 2.51 16.99
CA THR A 400 20.74 3.53 16.21
C THR A 400 21.74 2.89 15.26
N SER A 401 22.47 1.85 15.69
CA SER A 401 23.42 1.15 14.80
C SER A 401 22.74 0.40 13.65
N ALA A 402 21.49 -0.03 13.84
CA ALA A 402 20.68 -0.68 12.80
C ALA A 402 19.94 0.32 11.90
N GLY A 403 20.08 1.65 12.13
CA GLY A 403 19.37 2.67 11.35
C GLY A 403 17.86 2.78 11.64
N PHE A 404 17.39 2.19 12.73
CA PHE A 404 15.98 2.25 13.12
C PHE A 404 15.59 3.56 13.77
N MET A 405 16.59 4.21 14.39
CA MET A 405 16.42 5.42 15.14
C MET A 405 17.67 6.28 15.00
N ARG A 406 17.51 7.59 15.03
CA ARG A 406 18.60 8.56 15.10
C ARG A 406 18.44 9.39 16.37
N VAL A 407 19.55 9.70 17.01
CA VAL A 407 19.57 10.55 18.20
C VAL A 407 20.19 11.88 17.81
N CYS A 408 19.49 12.99 18.04
CA CYS A 408 19.94 14.33 17.74
C CYS A 408 20.38 14.55 16.28
N GLY A 409 19.73 13.86 15.36
CA GLY A 409 20.09 13.95 13.94
C GLY A 409 21.39 13.25 13.56
N LYS A 410 22.17 12.74 14.51
CA LYS A 410 23.44 12.04 14.25
C LYS A 410 23.26 10.53 14.40
N PRO A 411 23.83 9.71 13.51
CA PRO A 411 24.09 8.30 13.83
C PRO A 411 25.10 8.27 14.99
N SER A 412 25.00 7.30 15.88
CA SER A 412 25.78 7.23 17.13
C SER A 412 27.30 7.09 16.97
N HIS A 413 27.84 7.04 15.76
CA HIS A 413 29.26 7.04 15.45
C HIS A 413 29.53 7.71 14.10
N GLY A 414 30.00 8.96 14.13
CA GLY A 414 31.02 9.53 13.25
C GLY A 414 30.74 9.71 11.76
N GLU A 415 29.57 9.39 11.22
CA GLU A 415 29.33 9.52 9.79
C GLU A 415 28.09 10.40 9.53
N GLU A 416 28.32 11.54 8.92
CA GLU A 416 27.30 12.48 8.49
C GLU A 416 26.53 11.86 7.32
N VAL A 417 25.32 11.32 7.59
CA VAL A 417 24.38 10.92 6.54
C VAL A 417 23.31 11.99 6.44
N PRO A 418 23.02 12.55 5.25
CA PRO A 418 21.99 13.57 5.08
C PRO A 418 20.63 13.05 5.50
N ILE A 419 19.93 13.83 6.31
CA ILE A 419 18.56 13.51 6.75
C ILE A 419 17.61 14.16 5.76
N GLU A 420 17.00 13.37 4.91
CA GLU A 420 15.81 13.77 4.18
C GLU A 420 14.74 12.69 4.33
N SER A 421 13.87 12.84 5.28
CA SER A 421 12.57 12.21 5.28
C SER A 421 11.59 13.15 5.98
N GLY A 422 10.48 13.44 5.32
CA GLY A 422 9.47 14.44 5.66
C GLY A 422 8.70 14.28 6.97
N ALA A 423 9.40 13.95 8.05
CA ALA A 423 9.02 14.30 9.39
C ALA A 423 9.74 15.62 9.68
N ALA A 424 9.04 16.63 10.20
CA ALA A 424 9.56 17.93 10.54
C ALA A 424 11.02 17.85 10.96
N THR A 425 11.90 18.36 10.10
CA THR A 425 13.34 18.43 10.38
C THR A 425 13.48 19.17 11.69
N PRO A 426 14.20 18.63 12.69
CA PRO A 426 14.64 19.46 13.79
C PRO A 426 15.49 20.55 13.14
N SER A 427 14.94 21.75 13.06
CA SER A 427 15.68 22.96 12.68
C SER A 427 17.00 22.91 13.41
N GLU A 428 18.07 23.24 12.72
CA GLU A 428 19.44 23.34 13.19
C GLU A 428 19.52 24.10 14.54
N VAL A 429 19.29 23.35 15.61
CA VAL A 429 19.69 23.79 16.92
C VAL A 429 21.13 23.32 17.02
N GLY A 430 22.05 24.24 17.02
CA GLY A 430 23.48 23.99 17.03
C GLY A 430 23.87 22.92 18.05
N GLU A 431 25.03 22.31 17.91
CA GLU A 431 25.56 21.17 18.69
C GLU A 431 25.41 21.26 20.23
N ALA A 432 25.03 22.44 20.73
CA ALA A 432 24.85 22.76 22.16
C ALA A 432 23.52 22.29 22.77
N SER A 433 22.56 21.69 22.05
CA SER A 433 21.21 21.51 22.59
C SER A 433 20.60 20.11 22.42
N CYS A 434 21.41 19.07 22.16
CA CYS A 434 20.93 17.70 22.25
C CYS A 434 20.63 17.32 23.72
N GLY A 435 19.42 16.94 23.98
CA GLY A 435 18.94 16.72 25.34
C GLY A 435 18.46 18.00 26.03
N ASP A 436 18.00 17.87 27.25
CA ASP A 436 17.76 18.98 28.14
C ASP A 436 19.10 19.47 28.79
N PRO A 437 19.10 20.56 29.55
CA PRO A 437 20.32 21.03 30.24
C PRO A 437 20.91 20.00 31.20
N SER A 438 20.19 18.98 31.61
CA SER A 438 20.66 17.87 32.45
C SER A 438 21.21 16.68 31.64
N GLY A 439 21.22 16.75 30.29
CA GLY A 439 21.66 15.68 29.40
C GLY A 439 20.61 14.59 29.14
N ARG A 440 19.34 14.81 29.56
CA ARG A 440 18.23 13.88 29.31
C ARG A 440 17.71 14.06 27.88
N LEU A 441 17.52 12.98 27.15
CA LEU A 441 16.94 12.99 25.81
C LEU A 441 15.45 13.32 25.86
N ARG A 442 15.03 14.18 24.96
CA ARG A 442 13.64 14.54 24.71
C ARG A 442 13.07 13.72 23.55
N ILE A 443 11.76 13.68 23.41
CA ILE A 443 11.12 12.98 22.28
C ILE A 443 11.57 13.56 20.92
N ARG A 444 11.71 14.87 20.81
CA ARG A 444 12.20 15.54 19.58
C ARG A 444 13.64 15.17 19.20
N ASP A 445 14.44 14.73 20.17
CA ASP A 445 15.83 14.32 19.94
C ASP A 445 15.91 12.90 19.34
N LEU A 446 14.76 12.20 19.24
CA LEU A 446 14.65 10.83 18.76
C LEU A 446 13.85 10.78 17.44
N ALA A 447 14.55 10.63 16.31
CA ALA A 447 13.90 10.42 15.02
C ALA A 447 13.81 8.91 14.72
N ILE A 448 12.59 8.40 14.65
CA ILE A 448 12.31 6.96 14.42
C ILE A 448 11.93 6.73 12.96
N ASN A 449 12.57 5.73 12.34
CA ASN A 449 12.15 5.28 11.02
C ASN A 449 10.80 4.55 11.13
N PRO A 450 9.71 5.04 10.47
CA PRO A 450 8.40 4.41 10.54
C PRO A 450 8.43 2.94 10.09
N ALA A 451 9.26 2.60 9.12
CA ALA A 451 9.40 1.22 8.65
C ALA A 451 10.09 0.30 9.66
N ALA A 452 10.76 0.81 10.67
CA ALA A 452 11.46 0.01 11.66
C ALA A 452 10.63 -0.29 12.92
N VAL A 453 9.44 0.29 13.07
CA VAL A 453 8.62 0.20 14.31
C VAL A 453 8.39 -1.25 14.74
N VAL A 454 8.07 -2.13 13.80
CA VAL A 454 7.85 -3.56 14.09
C VAL A 454 9.14 -4.26 14.59
N LEU A 455 10.30 -3.86 14.09
CA LEU A 455 11.60 -4.40 14.51
C LEU A 455 12.05 -3.85 15.87
N LEU A 456 11.58 -2.66 16.25
CA LEU A 456 11.86 -2.06 17.56
C LEU A 456 11.10 -2.73 18.70
N MET A 457 9.93 -3.34 18.44
CA MET A 457 9.11 -3.96 19.48
C MET A 457 9.88 -4.96 20.36
N PRO A 458 10.63 -5.94 19.82
CA PRO A 458 11.40 -6.86 20.64
C PRO A 458 12.55 -6.19 21.40
N ALA A 459 13.10 -5.09 20.88
CA ALA A 459 14.16 -4.34 21.54
C ALA A 459 13.63 -3.55 22.75
N PHE A 460 12.43 -2.96 22.64
CA PHE A 460 11.80 -2.22 23.72
C PHE A 460 11.33 -3.13 24.85
N ALA A 461 10.91 -4.33 24.53
CA ALA A 461 10.49 -5.33 25.48
C ALA A 461 11.65 -6.05 26.19
N ASP A 462 12.89 -5.59 26.01
CA ASP A 462 14.12 -6.12 26.62
C ASP A 462 14.31 -7.65 26.43
N PHE A 463 13.81 -8.20 25.32
CA PHE A 463 14.03 -9.61 25.02
C PHE A 463 15.52 -9.92 24.80
N ALA A 464 15.93 -11.03 25.42
CA ALA A 464 17.30 -11.49 25.26
C ALA A 464 17.65 -11.79 23.80
N ALA A 465 18.85 -11.41 23.39
CA ALA A 465 19.41 -11.94 22.14
C ALA A 465 19.41 -13.48 22.24
N PRO A 466 18.89 -14.25 21.27
CA PRO A 466 18.89 -13.96 19.82
C PRO A 466 17.53 -13.55 19.22
N LEU A 467 16.46 -13.43 20.00
CA LEU A 467 15.11 -13.27 19.47
C LEU A 467 14.94 -12.10 18.50
N PRO A 468 15.41 -10.86 18.80
CA PRO A 468 15.32 -9.73 17.86
C PRO A 468 16.01 -10.01 16.52
N ARG A 469 17.15 -10.70 16.54
CA ARG A 469 17.87 -11.08 15.31
C ARG A 469 17.11 -12.09 14.47
N VAL A 470 16.53 -13.12 15.10
CA VAL A 470 15.71 -14.12 14.41
C VAL A 470 14.50 -13.46 13.76
N PHE A 471 13.85 -12.54 14.46
CA PHE A 471 12.76 -11.74 13.91
C PHE A 471 13.19 -10.95 12.67
N ALA A 472 14.29 -10.24 12.76
CA ALA A 472 14.84 -9.44 11.66
C ALA A 472 15.17 -10.32 10.44
N VAL A 473 15.82 -11.47 10.64
CA VAL A 473 16.10 -12.43 9.55
C VAL A 473 14.82 -12.92 8.89
N LEU A 474 13.83 -13.33 9.68
CA LEU A 474 12.58 -13.85 9.14
C LEU A 474 11.82 -12.78 8.33
N PHE A 475 11.70 -11.57 8.86
CA PHE A 475 11.06 -10.47 8.12
C PHE A 475 11.84 -10.09 6.86
N GLY A 476 13.16 -10.05 6.91
CA GLY A 476 14.00 -9.78 5.73
C GLY A 476 13.82 -10.81 4.63
N LEU A 477 13.81 -12.11 4.98
CA LEU A 477 13.56 -13.19 4.03
C LEU A 477 12.13 -13.12 3.45
N LEU A 478 11.13 -12.86 4.28
CA LEU A 478 9.75 -12.73 3.82
C LEU A 478 9.56 -11.53 2.91
N ALA A 479 10.22 -10.40 3.19
CA ALA A 479 10.20 -9.23 2.32
C ALA A 479 10.89 -9.50 0.97
N ILE A 480 12.03 -10.20 0.94
CA ILE A 480 12.68 -10.62 -0.31
C ILE A 480 11.76 -11.53 -1.13
N LEU A 481 11.13 -12.52 -0.48
CA LEU A 481 10.20 -13.42 -1.18
C LEU A 481 8.96 -12.70 -1.68
N ALA A 482 8.42 -11.76 -0.90
CA ALA A 482 7.30 -10.92 -1.32
C ALA A 482 7.69 -10.01 -2.49
N GLY A 483 8.83 -9.34 -2.40
CA GLY A 483 9.40 -8.55 -3.47
C GLY A 483 9.62 -9.35 -4.74
N ALA A 484 10.18 -10.57 -4.63
CA ALA A 484 10.37 -11.47 -5.77
C ALA A 484 9.05 -11.90 -6.42
N ALA A 485 8.06 -12.27 -5.62
CA ALA A 485 6.76 -12.69 -6.11
C ALA A 485 5.99 -11.52 -6.76
N THR A 486 6.09 -10.33 -6.18
CA THR A 486 5.49 -9.10 -6.68
C THR A 486 6.19 -8.61 -7.96
N LEU A 487 7.52 -8.67 -8.02
CA LEU A 487 8.32 -8.36 -9.20
C LEU A 487 7.96 -9.28 -10.39
N ARG A 488 7.81 -10.56 -10.12
CA ARG A 488 7.33 -11.52 -11.15
C ARG A 488 5.93 -11.15 -11.63
N MET A 489 5.03 -10.72 -10.74
CA MET A 489 3.70 -10.24 -11.12
C MET A 489 3.79 -9.01 -12.02
N THR A 490 4.66 -8.05 -11.71
CA THR A 490 4.91 -6.86 -12.52
C THR A 490 5.30 -7.23 -13.95
N VAL A 491 6.23 -8.17 -14.12
CA VAL A 491 6.64 -8.67 -15.44
C VAL A 491 5.49 -9.37 -16.15
N GLU A 492 4.69 -10.16 -15.44
CA GLU A 492 3.55 -10.87 -16.03
C GLU A 492 2.45 -9.92 -16.52
N VAL A 493 2.12 -8.85 -15.76
CA VAL A 493 1.10 -7.88 -16.17
C VAL A 493 1.60 -6.93 -17.26
N SER A 494 2.86 -6.52 -17.21
CA SER A 494 3.46 -5.65 -18.24
C SER A 494 3.54 -6.33 -19.60
N THR A 495 3.55 -7.67 -19.64
CA THR A 495 3.55 -8.47 -20.89
C THR A 495 2.16 -9.01 -21.24
N GLY A 496 1.13 -8.71 -20.43
CA GLY A 496 -0.23 -9.21 -20.61
C GLY A 496 -0.85 -8.86 -21.97
N TRP A 497 -0.59 -7.64 -22.44
CA TRP A 497 -1.08 -7.18 -23.74
C TRP A 497 -0.52 -7.96 -24.96
N LEU A 498 0.69 -8.49 -24.85
CA LEU A 498 1.26 -9.40 -25.85
C LEU A 498 0.47 -10.70 -25.93
N ARG A 499 -0.12 -11.12 -24.81
CA ARG A 499 -0.91 -12.35 -24.67
C ARG A 499 -2.37 -12.18 -25.05
N ALA A 500 -2.88 -10.96 -25.08
CA ALA A 500 -4.24 -10.64 -25.52
C ALA A 500 -4.46 -10.87 -27.02
N ARG A 501 -3.51 -11.50 -27.70
CA ARG A 501 -3.58 -11.91 -29.09
C ARG A 501 -4.46 -13.15 -29.20
N THR A 502 -5.65 -12.96 -29.74
CA THR A 502 -6.50 -13.96 -30.43
C THR A 502 -6.57 -15.38 -29.86
N SER A 503 -7.65 -15.63 -29.28
CA SER A 503 -8.60 -16.73 -29.06
C SER A 503 -8.17 -18.22 -29.17
N GLU A 504 -7.13 -18.66 -29.84
CA GLU A 504 -7.03 -20.09 -30.19
C GLU A 504 -5.71 -20.81 -29.91
N LYS A 505 -4.64 -20.14 -29.45
CA LYS A 505 -3.41 -20.86 -29.12
C LYS A 505 -3.09 -20.80 -27.63
N PRO A 506 -2.63 -21.95 -27.04
CA PRO A 506 -2.21 -21.95 -25.64
C PRO A 506 -1.15 -20.88 -25.42
N ARG A 507 -1.34 -20.11 -24.35
CA ARG A 507 -0.47 -18.99 -23.97
C ARG A 507 0.98 -19.45 -23.96
N THR A 508 1.77 -19.00 -24.92
CA THR A 508 3.22 -19.11 -24.81
C THR A 508 3.66 -18.33 -23.59
N GLU A 509 4.26 -19.00 -22.63
CA GLU A 509 4.94 -18.34 -21.52
C GLU A 509 5.98 -17.38 -22.12
N VAL A 510 6.07 -16.18 -21.57
CA VAL A 510 7.12 -15.22 -21.99
C VAL A 510 8.45 -15.92 -21.83
N SER A 511 9.25 -15.94 -22.90
CA SER A 511 10.55 -16.62 -22.89
C SER A 511 11.42 -16.10 -21.74
N LEU A 512 12.22 -16.95 -21.15
CA LEU A 512 13.13 -16.57 -20.06
C LEU A 512 14.04 -15.42 -20.50
N ALA A 513 14.48 -15.41 -21.75
CA ALA A 513 15.29 -14.35 -22.34
C ALA A 513 14.62 -12.97 -22.32
N ALA A 514 13.29 -12.91 -22.49
CA ALA A 514 12.55 -11.64 -22.39
C ALA A 514 12.21 -11.27 -20.93
N ARG A 515 12.09 -12.28 -20.05
CA ARG A 515 11.80 -12.05 -18.63
C ARG A 515 12.97 -11.46 -17.86
N ILE A 516 14.20 -11.91 -18.13
CA ILE A 516 15.39 -11.45 -17.41
C ILE A 516 15.56 -9.92 -17.50
N PRO A 517 15.65 -9.30 -18.69
CA PRO A 517 15.87 -7.84 -18.77
C PRO A 517 14.73 -7.05 -18.16
N MET A 518 13.49 -7.50 -18.27
CA MET A 518 12.35 -6.83 -17.63
C MET A 518 12.41 -6.93 -16.09
N THR A 519 12.77 -8.09 -15.57
CA THR A 519 12.96 -8.29 -14.14
C THR A 519 14.05 -7.37 -13.59
N VAL A 520 15.20 -7.29 -14.29
CA VAL A 520 16.29 -6.40 -13.90
C VAL A 520 15.86 -4.93 -13.97
N ALA A 521 15.17 -4.53 -15.04
CA ALA A 521 14.69 -3.16 -15.19
C ALA A 521 13.72 -2.73 -14.06
N PHE A 522 12.73 -3.58 -13.73
CA PHE A 522 11.80 -3.29 -12.63
C PHE A 522 12.45 -3.36 -11.25
N ALA A 523 13.40 -4.26 -11.03
CA ALA A 523 14.17 -4.31 -9.79
C ALA A 523 15.04 -3.07 -9.60
N ALA A 524 15.72 -2.62 -10.68
CA ALA A 524 16.50 -1.39 -10.67
C ALA A 524 15.63 -0.15 -10.46
N LEU A 525 14.46 -0.08 -11.11
CA LEU A 525 13.50 1.00 -10.90
C LEU A 525 13.02 1.05 -9.43
N ALA A 526 12.67 -0.10 -8.85
CA ALA A 526 12.24 -0.17 -7.45
C ALA A 526 13.38 0.24 -6.48
N ALA A 527 14.61 -0.20 -6.74
CA ALA A 527 15.77 0.21 -5.96
C ALA A 527 16.04 1.72 -6.09
N TYR A 528 15.91 2.29 -7.30
CA TYR A 528 16.02 3.73 -7.52
C TYR A 528 14.95 4.51 -6.74
N VAL A 529 13.72 4.03 -6.69
CA VAL A 529 12.64 4.68 -5.90
C VAL A 529 12.99 4.70 -4.41
N VAL A 530 13.65 3.66 -3.88
CA VAL A 530 14.12 3.64 -2.47
C VAL A 530 15.24 4.65 -2.24
N ILE A 531 16.24 4.64 -3.11
CA ILE A 531 17.50 5.36 -2.88
C ILE A 531 17.40 6.82 -3.35
N GLY A 532 16.77 7.03 -4.52
CA GLY A 532 16.75 8.32 -5.20
C GLY A 532 15.64 9.26 -4.74
N LEU A 533 14.48 8.72 -4.35
CA LEU A 533 13.35 9.56 -3.94
C LEU A 533 13.31 9.82 -2.44
N GLN A 534 14.01 9.02 -1.63
CA GLN A 534 14.15 9.14 -0.16
C GLN A 534 12.84 9.34 0.62
N GLU A 535 11.72 9.02 -0.02
CA GLU A 535 10.39 9.17 0.56
C GLU A 535 10.03 8.00 1.48
N SER A 536 9.21 8.26 2.49
CA SER A 536 8.83 7.24 3.47
C SER A 536 8.05 6.09 2.82
N PRO A 537 8.13 4.84 3.34
CA PRO A 537 7.32 3.72 2.88
C PRO A 537 5.81 4.01 2.96
N VAL A 538 5.39 4.84 3.93
CA VAL A 538 3.99 5.27 4.07
C VAL A 538 3.55 6.10 2.86
N THR A 539 4.36 7.08 2.46
CA THR A 539 4.13 7.91 1.27
C THR A 539 4.07 7.05 0.01
N ARG A 540 5.02 6.12 -0.15
CA ARG A 540 5.07 5.22 -1.32
C ARG A 540 3.88 4.26 -1.36
N LEU A 541 3.37 3.82 -0.20
CA LEU A 541 2.15 3.01 -0.16
C LEU A 541 0.95 3.79 -0.68
N TYR A 542 0.77 5.04 -0.25
CA TYR A 542 -0.26 5.91 -0.81
C TYR A 542 -0.10 6.11 -2.31
N TRP A 543 1.12 6.35 -2.80
CA TRP A 543 1.38 6.52 -4.24
C TRP A 543 1.03 5.26 -5.04
N ALA A 544 1.39 4.07 -4.54
CA ALA A 544 1.05 2.82 -5.20
C ALA A 544 -0.46 2.67 -5.39
N PHE A 545 -1.22 2.93 -4.34
CA PHE A 545 -2.69 2.86 -4.40
C PHE A 545 -3.28 4.01 -5.22
N ALA A 546 -2.70 5.21 -5.17
CA ALA A 546 -3.12 6.33 -6.00
C ALA A 546 -2.95 6.01 -7.51
N VAL A 547 -1.81 5.48 -7.89
CA VAL A 547 -1.51 5.09 -9.29
C VAL A 547 -2.45 3.98 -9.76
N LEU A 548 -2.67 2.94 -8.94
CA LEU A 548 -3.62 1.86 -9.25
C LEU A 548 -5.05 2.39 -9.36
N GLY A 549 -5.47 3.22 -8.42
CA GLY A 549 -6.81 3.82 -8.39
C GLY A 549 -7.07 4.74 -9.58
N ALA A 550 -6.13 5.63 -9.89
CA ALA A 550 -6.27 6.57 -10.98
C ALA A 550 -6.30 5.90 -12.36
N SER A 551 -5.52 4.85 -12.56
CA SER A 551 -5.42 4.16 -13.84
C SER A 551 -6.50 3.10 -14.06
N LEU A 552 -6.70 2.22 -13.08
CA LEU A 552 -7.53 1.02 -13.24
C LEU A 552 -8.98 1.22 -12.85
N PHE A 553 -9.26 2.04 -11.82
CA PHE A 553 -10.63 2.20 -11.32
C PHE A 553 -11.56 2.80 -12.38
N PRO A 554 -11.20 3.87 -13.12
CA PRO A 554 -12.03 4.39 -14.21
C PRO A 554 -12.36 3.34 -15.25
N MET A 555 -11.35 2.55 -15.65
CA MET A 555 -11.53 1.50 -16.66
C MET A 555 -12.45 0.38 -16.16
N ALA A 556 -12.20 -0.13 -14.97
CA ALA A 556 -12.97 -1.23 -14.38
C ALA A 556 -14.41 -0.80 -14.08
N PHE A 557 -14.60 0.41 -13.55
CA PHE A 557 -15.91 0.97 -13.24
C PHE A 557 -16.76 1.15 -14.51
N LEU A 558 -16.19 1.80 -15.54
CA LEU A 558 -16.91 2.01 -16.81
C LEU A 558 -17.19 0.70 -17.54
N ALA A 559 -16.25 -0.25 -17.53
CA ALA A 559 -16.48 -1.58 -18.11
C ALA A 559 -17.60 -2.36 -17.38
N ALA A 560 -17.76 -2.14 -16.07
CA ALA A 560 -18.83 -2.76 -15.28
C ALA A 560 -20.17 -2.03 -15.46
N ALA A 561 -20.17 -0.70 -15.55
CA ALA A 561 -21.38 0.13 -15.61
C ALA A 561 -21.96 0.22 -17.00
N LEU A 562 -21.12 0.27 -18.05
CA LEU A 562 -21.52 0.51 -19.44
C LEU A 562 -21.17 -0.70 -20.32
N PRO A 563 -22.15 -1.56 -20.67
CA PRO A 563 -21.91 -2.85 -21.34
C PRO A 563 -21.34 -2.76 -22.76
N ARG A 564 -21.19 -1.57 -23.35
CA ARG A 564 -20.75 -1.34 -24.73
C ARG A 564 -19.69 -0.26 -24.84
N VAL A 565 -18.87 -0.04 -23.81
CA VAL A 565 -17.80 0.97 -23.90
C VAL A 565 -16.72 0.48 -24.85
N ASN A 566 -16.29 1.37 -25.74
CA ASN A 566 -15.19 1.12 -26.66
C ASN A 566 -13.88 0.97 -25.85
N GLY A 567 -13.10 -0.06 -26.17
CA GLY A 567 -11.82 -0.30 -25.51
C GLY A 567 -10.78 0.79 -25.74
N VAL A 568 -10.87 1.54 -26.85
CA VAL A 568 -9.99 2.70 -27.06
C VAL A 568 -10.30 3.80 -26.06
N ALA A 569 -11.58 4.11 -25.85
CA ALA A 569 -12.01 5.12 -24.89
C ALA A 569 -11.59 4.75 -23.46
N LEU A 570 -11.75 3.48 -23.08
CA LEU A 570 -11.30 2.99 -21.77
C LEU A 570 -9.78 3.10 -21.62
N GLY A 571 -9.01 2.69 -22.63
CA GLY A 571 -7.55 2.77 -22.59
C GLY A 571 -7.05 4.20 -22.49
N LEU A 572 -7.63 5.13 -23.24
CA LEU A 572 -7.32 6.57 -23.15
C LEU A 572 -7.65 7.11 -21.75
N GLY A 573 -8.81 6.76 -21.19
CA GLY A 573 -9.18 7.16 -19.85
C GLY A 573 -8.21 6.65 -18.78
N GLY A 574 -7.82 5.36 -18.84
CA GLY A 574 -6.85 4.79 -17.92
C GLY A 574 -5.48 5.46 -18.00
N LEU A 575 -4.99 5.73 -19.23
CA LEU A 575 -3.71 6.43 -19.43
C LEU A 575 -3.78 7.89 -19.00
N ALA A 576 -4.88 8.61 -19.27
CA ALA A 576 -5.05 9.99 -18.83
C ALA A 576 -5.12 10.09 -17.30
N GLY A 577 -5.85 9.18 -16.66
CA GLY A 577 -5.88 9.08 -15.19
C GLY A 577 -4.51 8.78 -14.59
N LEU A 578 -3.77 7.82 -15.19
CA LEU A 578 -2.40 7.52 -14.80
C LEU A 578 -1.48 8.73 -14.95
N ALA A 579 -1.52 9.39 -16.12
CA ALA A 579 -0.67 10.55 -16.40
C ALA A 579 -0.96 11.71 -15.45
N ALA A 580 -2.24 12.03 -15.21
CA ALA A 580 -2.62 13.10 -14.27
C ALA A 580 -2.18 12.77 -12.83
N CYS A 581 -2.35 11.51 -12.39
CA CYS A 581 -1.91 11.08 -11.08
C CYS A 581 -0.38 11.15 -10.94
N LEU A 582 0.38 10.61 -11.91
CA LEU A 582 1.83 10.64 -11.88
C LEU A 582 2.37 12.07 -11.95
N TYR A 583 1.80 12.91 -12.79
CA TYR A 583 2.16 14.33 -12.88
C TYR A 583 2.00 15.02 -11.51
N TYR A 584 0.87 14.78 -10.84
CA TYR A 584 0.59 15.34 -9.53
C TYR A 584 1.51 14.78 -8.44
N VAL A 585 1.65 13.45 -8.36
CA VAL A 585 2.54 12.78 -7.40
C VAL A 585 3.98 13.24 -7.57
N VAL A 586 4.51 13.22 -8.79
CA VAL A 586 5.88 13.65 -9.07
C VAL A 586 6.07 15.13 -8.78
N GLY A 587 5.12 15.97 -9.18
CA GLY A 587 5.17 17.42 -8.94
C GLY A 587 5.16 17.80 -7.46
N THR A 588 4.60 16.95 -6.59
CA THR A 588 4.53 17.20 -5.14
C THR A 588 5.60 16.44 -4.34
N THR A 589 6.52 15.71 -5.00
CA THR A 589 7.67 15.09 -4.30
C THR A 589 8.66 16.14 -3.85
N GLY A 590 9.41 15.86 -2.77
CA GLY A 590 10.41 16.78 -2.22
C GLY A 590 11.43 17.25 -3.24
N VAL A 591 11.76 16.43 -4.24
CA VAL A 591 12.74 16.76 -5.30
C VAL A 591 12.18 17.74 -6.32
N PHE A 592 10.89 17.62 -6.70
CA PHE A 592 10.30 18.37 -7.79
C PHE A 592 9.33 19.48 -7.34
N ALA A 593 8.90 19.46 -6.08
CA ALA A 593 7.91 20.40 -5.58
C ALA A 593 8.31 21.89 -5.77
N PRO A 594 9.54 22.34 -5.53
CA PRO A 594 9.91 23.74 -5.73
C PRO A 594 9.76 24.20 -7.18
N GLN A 595 10.23 23.40 -8.14
CA GLN A 595 10.15 23.71 -9.57
C GLN A 595 8.71 23.66 -10.06
N PHE A 596 7.94 22.67 -9.58
CA PHE A 596 6.54 22.50 -9.92
C PHE A 596 5.68 23.65 -9.38
N ALA A 597 5.94 24.08 -8.12
CA ALA A 597 5.28 25.23 -7.53
C ALA A 597 5.56 26.52 -8.30
N THR A 598 6.83 26.75 -8.71
CA THR A 598 7.20 27.90 -9.54
C THR A 598 6.43 27.92 -10.87
N TYR A 599 6.32 26.78 -11.54
CA TYR A 599 5.55 26.66 -12.78
C TYR A 599 4.05 26.93 -12.56
N TRP A 600 3.44 26.32 -11.53
CA TRP A 600 2.04 26.52 -11.21
C TRP A 600 1.72 27.94 -10.79
N ALA A 601 2.56 28.54 -9.99
CA ALA A 601 2.37 29.89 -9.53
C ALA A 601 2.39 30.92 -10.70
N GLN A 602 3.14 30.66 -11.77
CA GLN A 602 3.13 31.47 -12.97
C GLN A 602 1.79 31.38 -13.74
N ILE A 603 1.11 30.21 -13.66
CA ILE A 603 -0.17 29.98 -14.37
C ILE A 603 -1.37 30.47 -13.53
N SER A 604 -1.31 30.34 -12.21
CA SER A 604 -2.44 30.55 -11.31
C SER A 604 -2.52 31.96 -10.68
N ASP A 605 -1.75 32.94 -11.16
CA ASP A 605 -1.67 34.31 -10.58
C ASP A 605 -1.39 34.30 -9.07
N ALA A 606 -0.50 33.44 -8.61
CA ALA A 606 -0.09 33.41 -7.22
C ALA A 606 0.50 34.75 -6.79
N PRO A 607 0.37 35.17 -5.51
CA PRO A 607 0.90 36.44 -5.05
C PRO A 607 2.38 36.60 -5.38
N PRO A 608 2.81 37.72 -5.97
CA PRO A 608 4.21 37.90 -6.40
C PRO A 608 5.23 37.72 -5.29
N TRP A 609 4.89 38.10 -4.06
CA TRP A 609 5.77 38.01 -2.90
C TRP A 609 6.12 36.56 -2.55
N LEU A 610 5.16 35.63 -2.72
CA LEU A 610 5.36 34.22 -2.42
C LEU A 610 6.28 33.55 -3.45
N LEU A 611 6.18 33.99 -4.72
CA LEU A 611 7.08 33.56 -5.79
C LEU A 611 8.50 34.07 -5.59
N GLU A 612 8.61 35.28 -5.05
CA GLU A 612 9.92 35.90 -4.77
C GLU A 612 10.61 35.17 -3.62
N GLU A 613 9.89 34.89 -2.56
CA GLU A 613 10.36 34.07 -1.43
C GLU A 613 10.86 32.69 -1.89
N LEU A 614 10.08 31.99 -2.71
CA LEU A 614 10.49 30.68 -3.24
C LEU A 614 11.75 30.80 -4.13
N ARG A 615 11.86 31.85 -4.93
CA ARG A 615 13.04 32.10 -5.76
C ARG A 615 14.28 32.40 -4.94
N GLU A 616 14.18 33.22 -3.91
CA GLU A 616 15.26 33.52 -2.99
C GLU A 616 15.77 32.26 -2.29
N LEU A 617 14.86 31.45 -1.76
CA LEU A 617 15.20 30.16 -1.15
C LEU A 617 15.90 29.23 -2.15
N LEU A 618 15.41 29.14 -3.40
CA LEU A 618 16.05 28.31 -4.44
C LEU A 618 17.44 28.84 -4.86
N GLN A 619 17.60 30.15 -4.93
CA GLN A 619 18.92 30.77 -5.24
C GLN A 619 19.94 30.52 -4.13
N THR A 620 19.54 30.68 -2.89
CA THR A 620 20.40 30.42 -1.71
C THR A 620 20.70 28.90 -1.62
N CYS A 621 19.76 28.04 -1.89
CA CYS A 621 19.95 26.59 -1.98
C CYS A 621 21.00 26.24 -3.06
N ALA A 622 20.93 26.86 -4.23
CA ALA A 622 21.83 26.59 -5.34
C ALA A 622 23.25 27.21 -5.18
N ALA A 623 23.38 28.31 -4.42
CA ALA A 623 24.62 29.06 -4.29
C ALA A 623 25.65 28.43 -3.32
N GLY A 624 25.19 27.63 -2.35
CA GLY A 624 26.03 27.10 -1.28
C GLY A 624 26.11 25.57 -1.26
N ALA A 625 27.08 24.98 -1.92
CA ALA A 625 27.32 23.55 -1.80
C ALA A 625 28.01 23.20 -0.46
N GLY A 626 27.20 23.09 0.62
CA GLY A 626 27.68 22.53 1.89
C GLY A 626 27.45 23.36 3.15
N ASP A 627 27.13 24.65 3.03
CA ASP A 627 26.91 25.52 4.19
C ASP A 627 25.55 25.24 4.86
N SER A 628 25.43 25.49 6.17
CA SER A 628 24.22 25.32 6.95
C SER A 628 23.06 26.17 6.44
N GLU A 629 23.34 27.38 5.99
CA GLU A 629 22.39 28.34 5.43
C GLU A 629 21.78 27.82 4.10
N SER A 630 22.58 27.25 3.23
CA SER A 630 22.14 26.64 1.97
C SER A 630 21.26 25.40 2.22
N LYS A 631 21.64 24.56 3.18
CA LYS A 631 20.80 23.41 3.55
C LYS A 631 19.42 23.83 4.10
N GLN A 632 19.38 24.86 4.93
CA GLN A 632 18.16 25.41 5.47
C GLN A 632 17.29 26.03 4.37
N ALA A 633 17.90 26.76 3.44
CA ALA A 633 17.19 27.31 2.28
C ALA A 633 16.65 26.21 1.36
N CYS A 634 17.39 25.10 1.14
CA CYS A 634 16.89 23.96 0.39
C CYS A 634 15.69 23.29 1.07
N THR A 635 15.74 23.14 2.39
CA THR A 635 14.61 22.58 3.15
C THR A 635 13.40 23.49 3.09
N GLY A 636 13.59 24.80 3.32
CA GLY A 636 12.53 25.80 3.23
C GLY A 636 11.91 25.87 1.82
N ALA A 637 12.73 25.83 0.77
CA ALA A 637 12.24 25.78 -0.61
C ALA A 637 11.40 24.50 -0.89
N THR A 638 11.81 23.38 -0.31
CA THR A 638 11.09 22.11 -0.46
C THR A 638 9.75 22.14 0.25
N GLU A 639 9.69 22.64 1.48
CA GLU A 639 8.45 22.74 2.26
C GLU A 639 7.48 23.74 1.63
N LEU A 640 7.92 24.93 1.32
CA LEU A 640 7.11 25.95 0.63
C LEU A 640 6.66 25.44 -0.76
N GLY A 641 7.55 24.77 -1.49
CA GLY A 641 7.23 24.18 -2.77
C GLY A 641 6.16 23.08 -2.66
N ARG A 642 6.20 22.21 -1.65
CA ARG A 642 5.17 21.20 -1.39
C ARG A 642 3.81 21.84 -1.10
N GLU A 643 3.80 22.88 -0.27
CA GLU A 643 2.56 23.59 0.06
C GLU A 643 1.92 24.24 -1.17
N LEU A 644 2.74 24.93 -1.98
CA LEU A 644 2.27 25.61 -3.19
C LEU A 644 1.93 24.65 -4.35
N ALA A 645 2.62 23.51 -4.44
CA ALA A 645 2.38 22.53 -5.49
C ALA A 645 1.06 21.75 -5.29
N ASN A 646 0.48 21.75 -4.11
CA ASN A 646 -0.75 21.04 -3.83
C ASN A 646 -1.98 21.72 -4.46
N TRP A 647 -2.59 21.09 -5.45
CA TRP A 647 -3.79 21.59 -6.11
C TRP A 647 -4.98 21.55 -5.15
N PHE A 648 -5.64 22.68 -4.99
CA PHE A 648 -6.81 22.82 -4.10
C PHE A 648 -6.53 22.40 -2.64
N GLY A 649 -5.29 22.44 -2.20
CA GLY A 649 -4.88 22.00 -0.87
C GLY A 649 -4.95 20.47 -0.67
N VAL A 650 -5.02 19.70 -1.75
CA VAL A 650 -5.05 18.23 -1.71
C VAL A 650 -3.62 17.71 -1.61
N ASP A 651 -3.36 16.85 -0.64
CA ASP A 651 -2.06 16.20 -0.45
C ASP A 651 -1.65 15.37 -1.68
N GLY A 652 -0.39 15.47 -2.11
CA GLY A 652 0.12 14.72 -3.27
C GLY A 652 0.00 13.21 -3.15
N ARG A 653 -0.02 12.68 -1.93
CA ARG A 653 -0.28 11.27 -1.66
C ARG A 653 -1.69 10.81 -2.08
N ALA A 654 -2.63 11.75 -2.22
CA ALA A 654 -4.01 11.48 -2.66
C ALA A 654 -4.23 11.61 -4.17
N GLY A 655 -3.20 11.44 -4.99
CA GLY A 655 -3.23 11.65 -6.45
C GLY A 655 -4.36 10.95 -7.20
N ALA A 656 -4.94 9.86 -6.68
CA ALA A 656 -6.10 9.21 -7.31
C ALA A 656 -7.37 10.08 -7.31
N VAL A 657 -7.52 10.97 -6.32
CA VAL A 657 -8.67 11.89 -6.26
C VAL A 657 -8.67 12.85 -7.45
N ILE A 658 -7.49 13.14 -7.99
CA ILE A 658 -7.32 13.95 -9.21
C ILE A 658 -7.34 13.06 -10.44
N GLY A 659 -6.54 12.00 -10.46
CA GLY A 659 -6.36 11.16 -11.64
C GLY A 659 -7.60 10.35 -12.03
N ALA A 660 -8.37 9.81 -11.10
CA ALA A 660 -9.53 9.00 -11.43
C ALA A 660 -10.66 9.80 -12.10
N PRO A 661 -11.05 11.00 -11.61
CA PRO A 661 -12.00 11.86 -12.34
C PRO A 661 -11.53 12.27 -13.72
N VAL A 662 -10.25 12.63 -13.89
CA VAL A 662 -9.67 12.94 -15.21
C VAL A 662 -9.78 11.72 -16.12
N GLY A 663 -9.44 10.54 -15.63
CA GLY A 663 -9.57 9.29 -16.38
C GLY A 663 -11.02 9.00 -16.79
N LEU A 664 -12.00 9.19 -15.90
CA LEU A 664 -13.42 9.04 -16.19
C LEU A 664 -13.89 10.04 -17.26
N LEU A 665 -13.51 11.31 -17.13
CA LEU A 665 -13.88 12.36 -18.06
C LEU A 665 -13.33 12.08 -19.48
N VAL A 666 -12.04 11.75 -19.57
CA VAL A 666 -11.40 11.44 -20.88
C VAL A 666 -12.03 10.20 -21.50
N ALA A 667 -12.29 9.15 -20.73
CA ALA A 667 -12.96 7.96 -21.22
C ALA A 667 -14.38 8.26 -21.72
N PHE A 668 -15.13 9.08 -21.00
CA PHE A 668 -16.48 9.49 -21.38
C PHE A 668 -16.46 10.32 -22.67
N VAL A 669 -15.62 11.35 -22.74
CA VAL A 669 -15.46 12.20 -23.92
C VAL A 669 -15.03 11.35 -25.12
N ALA A 670 -14.01 10.50 -24.97
CA ALA A 670 -13.57 9.62 -26.05
C ALA A 670 -14.66 8.65 -26.52
N ALA A 671 -15.53 8.19 -25.62
CA ALA A 671 -16.67 7.34 -25.96
C ALA A 671 -17.70 8.06 -26.85
N LEU A 672 -17.91 9.37 -26.64
CA LEU A 672 -18.83 10.18 -27.47
C LEU A 672 -18.40 10.27 -28.93
N PHE A 673 -17.09 10.27 -29.20
CA PHE A 673 -16.55 10.33 -30.55
C PHE A 673 -16.46 8.98 -31.25
N THR A 674 -16.86 7.88 -30.60
CA THR A 674 -16.79 6.55 -31.18
C THR A 674 -18.14 6.14 -31.81
N PRO A 675 -18.16 5.62 -33.05
CA PRO A 675 -19.42 5.27 -33.76
C PRO A 675 -20.28 4.23 -33.03
N SER A 676 -19.68 3.39 -32.18
CA SER A 676 -20.38 2.38 -31.40
C SER A 676 -21.30 2.96 -30.32
N PHE A 677 -21.07 4.19 -29.88
CA PHE A 677 -21.91 4.87 -28.90
C PHE A 677 -23.26 5.31 -29.51
N TRP A 678 -23.24 5.74 -30.79
CA TRP A 678 -24.39 6.32 -31.48
C TRP A 678 -25.30 5.27 -32.16
N ARG A 679 -24.80 4.04 -32.40
CA ARG A 679 -25.61 2.98 -33.04
C ARG A 679 -26.66 2.36 -32.10
N ARG A 680 -27.40 3.15 -31.34
CA ARG A 680 -28.48 2.72 -30.44
C ARG A 680 -29.87 2.79 -31.04
N GLY A 681 -30.04 2.89 -32.35
CA GLY A 681 -31.33 3.16 -32.96
C GLY A 681 -31.77 2.20 -34.06
N SER A 682 -31.09 1.08 -34.31
CA SER A 682 -31.55 0.12 -35.34
C SER A 682 -31.58 -1.29 -34.81
#